data_28acfcbf3867e7e2607314450bc7457a
#
_entry.id   28acfcbf3867e7e2607314450bc7457a
#
_cell.length_a   1.000
_cell.length_b   1.000
_cell.length_c   1.000
_cell.angle_alpha   90.00
_cell.angle_beta   90.00
_cell.angle_gamma   90.00
#
_symmetry.space_group_name_H-M   'P 1'
#
loop_
_entity.id
_entity.type
_entity.pdbx_description
1 polymer ?
#
loop_
_entity_poly.entity_id
_entity_poly.type
_entity_poly.pdbx_seq_one_letter_code
_entity_poly.pdbx_strand_id
1 'polypeptide(L)'
;MVIFCLLLAPSSQASAQTESGQISGRVLDLQGIPVAAARVKLVNSAGSLVLEAISDPQGTFLLKGIEAGEYQLRAESVSFVSVVVSVSLAAAQRKEIDIRFQQLASVLQAITVVTSAPSALTPDPSQTVVIHDQVLDANPGRPGAPVSIPGLPIETASGGIKAPQYFAPGVAGDHGEPIAQFFQISSFLFPNNLPANAHGNGYSDPNVLIAPVIEGVTVDGGAFNVREGNHSIDLAVSYVPRPRFHDFVQLTGDYRDIDLMAGWSPQNPGTSAWLAGEFSFGNGFLERLEHRQQYKLNGLREFKFGNNQLTLFALGYYGFSYVPGLIPIQVPVPGDTIDNRQSDTTHNIVLVATDNWKLSEQRQFSFSGFFRNYALRLRSNFGDGLIQQSETRNVVGGEITYIQSVRPWISLLAGVDLRRDAPRNLNLDRLDDNGIFQPVTSNNLTLSFVEPFVSLDGTASKYLHFDVGVRQEEVWMDNQDILNPQNSSNTLASLSLPKATLSFLPSEQGYWPTVAFSYGEAFHTEDPRIGTGSGQPTLLAPSYAYQLRISKVIKQTQVNLTLRRTSNSQELAKIDPDTGLQIDFGPSLNRVVAVSLQRNFTHGAIYISYAQADARDTQTGQPVPEAPRMIWDAVASENNLPLHLQVRGEFEFVRAKPLGNGFVGVPVTEVRGAILRPLLESRMSIGANFLIASGYTGQTTETIPLQPGACPIECIVGVPLKSYVSLSWTYYFKK
;
A
#
# COMPACT_ATOMS: atom_id res chain seq x y z
N MET A 1 -77.41 45.81 -25.02
CA MET A 1 -76.55 44.59 -24.98
C MET A 1 -75.22 45.04 -24.40
N VAL A 2 -75.11 44.87 -23.09
CA VAL A 2 -74.03 45.42 -22.26
C VAL A 2 -73.01 44.30 -22.07
N ILE A 3 -71.76 44.56 -22.49
CA ILE A 3 -70.64 43.67 -22.30
C ILE A 3 -69.88 44.07 -21.03
N PHE A 4 -69.84 43.17 -20.02
CA PHE A 4 -69.04 43.29 -18.79
C PHE A 4 -67.62 42.86 -19.03
N CYS A 5 -66.67 43.78 -18.95
CA CYS A 5 -65.22 43.43 -18.87
C CYS A 5 -64.83 43.24 -17.40
N LEU A 6 -64.54 42.02 -17.00
CA LEU A 6 -63.85 41.69 -15.73
C LEU A 6 -62.34 41.89 -15.87
N LEU A 7 -61.82 42.85 -15.14
CA LEU A 7 -60.36 43.02 -14.90
C LEU A 7 -59.84 41.92 -13.95
N LEU A 8 -59.09 41.00 -14.47
CA LEU A 8 -58.27 40.10 -13.68
C LEU A 8 -56.94 40.82 -13.39
N ALA A 9 -56.71 41.22 -12.16
CA ALA A 9 -55.40 41.63 -11.66
C ALA A 9 -54.54 40.41 -11.44
N PRO A 10 -53.27 40.38 -11.87
CA PRO A 10 -52.33 39.27 -11.53
C PRO A 10 -51.91 39.44 -10.07
N SER A 11 -52.25 38.46 -9.23
CA SER A 11 -51.72 38.33 -7.91
C SER A 11 -50.23 37.96 -8.06
N SER A 12 -49.32 38.89 -7.82
CA SER A 12 -47.92 38.63 -7.63
C SER A 12 -47.75 37.78 -6.36
N GLN A 13 -47.56 36.47 -6.52
CA GLN A 13 -46.97 35.64 -5.47
C GLN A 13 -45.56 36.11 -5.27
N ALA A 14 -45.29 36.85 -4.21
CA ALA A 14 -43.97 37.08 -3.70
C ALA A 14 -43.40 35.71 -3.27
N SER A 15 -42.51 35.15 -4.08
CA SER A 15 -41.65 34.05 -3.64
C SER A 15 -40.85 34.57 -2.46
N ALA A 16 -41.18 34.15 -1.26
CA ALA A 16 -40.33 34.33 -0.10
C ALA A 16 -38.98 33.64 -0.45
N GLN A 17 -37.97 34.42 -0.71
CA GLN A 17 -36.60 33.94 -0.75
C GLN A 17 -36.31 33.41 0.66
N THR A 18 -36.31 32.08 0.82
CA THR A 18 -35.88 31.43 2.03
C THR A 18 -34.41 31.76 2.20
N GLU A 19 -34.10 32.61 3.19
CA GLU A 19 -32.71 32.95 3.51
C GLU A 19 -31.97 31.64 3.93
N SER A 20 -31.06 31.21 3.08
CA SER A 20 -30.31 29.95 3.28
C SER A 20 -29.17 30.12 4.26
N GLY A 21 -29.02 29.16 5.17
CA GLY A 21 -27.92 29.08 6.12
C GLY A 21 -26.68 28.45 5.56
N GLN A 22 -25.63 28.46 6.37
CA GLN A 22 -24.32 27.91 6.02
C GLN A 22 -23.69 27.20 7.23
N ILE A 23 -23.05 26.04 6.99
CA ILE A 23 -22.25 25.34 7.97
C ILE A 23 -20.82 25.23 7.41
N SER A 24 -19.84 25.63 8.22
CA SER A 24 -18.41 25.50 7.93
C SER A 24 -17.68 24.91 9.13
N GLY A 25 -16.47 24.45 8.96
CA GLY A 25 -15.64 23.93 10.04
C GLY A 25 -14.49 23.07 9.52
N ARG A 26 -13.84 22.36 10.39
CA ARG A 26 -12.75 21.47 10.04
C ARG A 26 -13.09 20.04 10.43
N VAL A 27 -12.59 19.11 9.64
CA VAL A 27 -12.56 17.69 9.98
C VAL A 27 -11.16 17.39 10.55
N LEU A 28 -11.14 16.85 11.74
CA LEU A 28 -9.92 16.59 12.50
C LEU A 28 -9.85 15.11 12.86
N ASP A 29 -8.64 14.56 12.94
CA ASP A 29 -8.43 13.21 13.44
C ASP A 29 -8.49 13.13 14.97
N LEU A 30 -8.20 11.94 15.53
CA LEU A 30 -8.13 11.67 16.97
C LEU A 30 -7.21 12.64 17.72
N GLN A 31 -6.21 13.16 17.05
CA GLN A 31 -5.17 13.99 17.62
C GLN A 31 -5.38 15.48 17.33
N GLY A 32 -6.41 15.82 16.54
CA GLY A 32 -6.74 17.19 16.15
C GLY A 32 -5.99 17.67 14.91
N ILE A 33 -5.44 16.74 14.11
CA ILE A 33 -4.90 17.10 12.81
C ILE A 33 -6.03 17.23 11.80
N PRO A 34 -5.92 18.17 10.87
CA PRO A 34 -6.80 18.26 9.72
C PRO A 34 -6.80 16.99 8.88
N VAL A 35 -7.97 16.44 8.63
CA VAL A 35 -8.17 15.30 7.72
C VAL A 35 -8.61 15.84 6.37
N ALA A 36 -7.76 15.73 5.37
CA ALA A 36 -8.08 16.07 4.00
C ALA A 36 -8.96 15.00 3.35
N ALA A 37 -9.71 15.39 2.32
CA ALA A 37 -10.58 14.52 1.54
C ALA A 37 -11.63 13.74 2.37
N ALA A 38 -11.88 14.13 3.63
CA ALA A 38 -12.97 13.59 4.41
C ALA A 38 -14.32 14.06 3.82
N ARG A 39 -15.23 13.11 3.71
CA ARG A 39 -16.58 13.35 3.16
C ARG A 39 -17.51 13.80 4.27
N VAL A 40 -18.00 15.03 4.22
CA VAL A 40 -18.93 15.60 5.20
C VAL A 40 -20.32 15.66 4.59
N LYS A 41 -21.22 14.85 5.10
CA LYS A 41 -22.61 14.73 4.65
C LYS A 41 -23.53 15.44 5.63
N LEU A 42 -24.43 16.27 5.12
CA LEU A 42 -25.55 16.84 5.86
C LEU A 42 -26.79 15.97 5.61
N VAL A 43 -27.34 15.41 6.66
CA VAL A 43 -28.48 14.48 6.62
C VAL A 43 -29.62 15.09 7.42
N ASN A 44 -30.85 15.05 6.89
CA ASN A 44 -32.03 15.53 7.60
C ASN A 44 -32.52 14.52 8.64
N SER A 45 -33.52 14.89 9.42
CA SER A 45 -34.11 14.05 10.46
C SER A 45 -34.73 12.74 9.93
N ALA A 46 -35.05 12.67 8.63
CA ALA A 46 -35.51 11.45 7.96
C ALA A 46 -34.39 10.55 7.44
N GLY A 47 -33.11 10.91 7.69
CA GLY A 47 -31.96 10.16 7.22
C GLY A 47 -31.58 10.39 5.75
N SER A 48 -32.22 11.36 5.08
CA SER A 48 -31.94 11.66 3.66
C SER A 48 -30.80 12.65 3.53
N LEU A 49 -29.88 12.39 2.58
CA LEU A 49 -28.77 13.29 2.25
C LEU A 49 -29.29 14.60 1.67
N VAL A 50 -28.95 15.72 2.29
CA VAL A 50 -29.30 17.07 1.85
C VAL A 50 -28.16 17.70 1.05
N LEU A 51 -26.94 17.70 1.59
CA LEU A 51 -25.73 18.24 0.97
C LEU A 51 -24.53 17.41 1.35
N GLU A 52 -23.49 17.52 0.52
CA GLU A 52 -22.20 16.89 0.79
C GLU A 52 -21.07 17.86 0.44
N ALA A 53 -20.04 17.90 1.28
CA ALA A 53 -18.79 18.60 1.03
C ALA A 53 -17.60 17.66 1.29
N ILE A 54 -16.46 17.98 0.68
CA ILE A 54 -15.20 17.29 0.94
C ILE A 54 -14.26 18.29 1.60
N SER A 55 -13.59 17.85 2.66
CA SER A 55 -12.60 18.68 3.33
C SER A 55 -11.37 18.91 2.45
N ASP A 56 -10.86 20.14 2.47
CA ASP A 56 -9.63 20.53 1.79
C ASP A 56 -8.38 19.98 2.51
N PRO A 57 -7.15 20.23 2.02
CA PRO A 57 -5.92 19.78 2.69
C PRO A 57 -5.73 20.32 4.11
N GLN A 58 -6.41 21.40 4.47
CA GLN A 58 -6.46 21.95 5.81
C GLN A 58 -7.61 21.40 6.65
N GLY A 59 -8.28 20.35 6.14
CA GLY A 59 -9.44 19.72 6.76
C GLY A 59 -10.71 20.56 6.71
N THR A 60 -10.71 21.74 6.04
CA THR A 60 -11.83 22.69 6.05
C THR A 60 -12.94 22.22 5.12
N PHE A 61 -14.19 22.30 5.56
CA PHE A 61 -15.36 22.05 4.74
C PHE A 61 -16.35 23.19 4.79
N LEU A 62 -17.20 23.29 3.76
CA LEU A 62 -18.19 24.34 3.63
C LEU A 62 -19.46 23.82 2.94
N LEU A 63 -20.60 23.91 3.64
CA LEU A 63 -21.93 23.59 3.16
C LEU A 63 -22.75 24.86 3.11
N LYS A 64 -23.31 25.21 1.94
CA LYS A 64 -24.10 26.43 1.72
C LYS A 64 -25.48 26.07 1.19
N GLY A 65 -26.45 26.99 1.35
CA GLY A 65 -27.81 26.83 0.81
C GLY A 65 -28.68 25.92 1.68
N ILE A 66 -28.44 25.89 2.99
CA ILE A 66 -29.14 25.01 3.92
C ILE A 66 -30.39 25.73 4.45
N GLU A 67 -31.53 25.07 4.40
CA GLU A 67 -32.77 25.57 5.04
C GLU A 67 -32.67 25.47 6.56
N ALA A 68 -33.50 26.26 7.27
CA ALA A 68 -33.57 26.13 8.72
C ALA A 68 -34.14 24.77 9.12
N GLY A 69 -33.53 24.11 10.09
CA GLY A 69 -33.96 22.76 10.50
C GLY A 69 -32.97 22.04 11.42
N GLU A 70 -33.36 20.83 11.80
CA GLU A 70 -32.51 19.91 12.53
C GLU A 70 -31.84 18.95 11.55
N TYR A 71 -30.52 18.82 11.69
CA TYR A 71 -29.65 18.03 10.79
C TYR A 71 -28.65 17.19 11.58
N GLN A 72 -28.06 16.24 10.89
CA GLN A 72 -26.87 15.53 11.33
C GLN A 72 -25.75 15.76 10.32
N LEU A 73 -24.60 16.21 10.80
CA LEU A 73 -23.35 16.22 10.05
C LEU A 73 -22.66 14.89 10.27
N ARG A 74 -22.40 14.18 9.20
CA ARG A 74 -21.67 12.91 9.21
C ARG A 74 -20.36 13.06 8.46
N ALA A 75 -19.24 12.90 9.17
CA ALA A 75 -17.93 12.85 8.54
C ALA A 75 -17.51 11.39 8.31
N GLU A 76 -17.00 11.12 7.13
CA GLU A 76 -16.53 9.81 6.69
C GLU A 76 -15.13 9.94 6.07
N SER A 77 -14.20 9.08 6.46
CA SER A 77 -12.90 8.90 5.82
C SER A 77 -12.52 7.43 5.97
N VAL A 78 -11.76 6.89 5.02
CA VAL A 78 -11.46 5.45 4.95
C VAL A 78 -10.72 4.94 6.19
N SER A 79 -9.99 5.82 6.84
CA SER A 79 -9.14 5.45 7.98
C SER A 79 -9.77 5.67 9.34
N PHE A 80 -11.00 6.18 9.38
CA PHE A 80 -11.67 6.51 10.63
C PHE A 80 -13.09 5.97 10.69
N VAL A 81 -13.54 5.64 11.88
CA VAL A 81 -14.98 5.40 12.14
C VAL A 81 -15.74 6.69 11.91
N SER A 82 -16.82 6.61 11.12
CA SER A 82 -17.64 7.78 10.83
C SER A 82 -18.17 8.44 12.10
N VAL A 83 -18.11 9.77 12.17
CA VAL A 83 -18.62 10.56 13.29
C VAL A 83 -19.88 11.29 12.87
N VAL A 84 -20.87 11.32 13.76
CA VAL A 84 -22.13 12.04 13.56
C VAL A 84 -22.28 13.13 14.62
N VAL A 85 -22.52 14.37 14.19
CA VAL A 85 -22.73 15.52 15.05
C VAL A 85 -24.11 16.10 14.74
N SER A 86 -24.98 16.19 15.73
CA SER A 86 -26.30 16.83 15.57
C SER A 86 -26.17 18.35 15.50
N VAL A 87 -26.88 18.96 14.57
CA VAL A 87 -26.80 20.40 14.28
C VAL A 87 -28.21 20.97 14.07
N SER A 88 -28.55 21.98 14.87
CA SER A 88 -29.72 22.85 14.63
C SER A 88 -29.26 24.11 13.90
N LEU A 89 -29.92 24.48 12.83
CA LEU A 89 -29.63 25.66 12.03
C LEU A 89 -30.87 26.54 11.92
N ALA A 90 -30.76 27.81 12.34
CA ALA A 90 -31.79 28.82 12.13
C ALA A 90 -31.70 29.41 10.70
N ALA A 91 -32.75 30.10 10.25
CA ALA A 91 -32.75 30.77 8.96
C ALA A 91 -31.58 31.77 8.85
N ALA A 92 -30.89 31.79 7.72
CA ALA A 92 -29.69 32.61 7.45
C ALA A 92 -28.53 32.46 8.42
N GLN A 93 -28.56 31.48 9.31
CA GLN A 93 -27.49 31.25 10.30
C GLN A 93 -26.21 30.75 9.64
N ARG A 94 -25.06 31.31 10.05
CA ARG A 94 -23.73 30.76 9.79
C ARG A 94 -23.25 30.06 11.04
N LYS A 95 -22.93 28.77 10.93
CA LYS A 95 -22.48 27.97 12.05
C LYS A 95 -21.13 27.33 11.74
N GLU A 96 -20.20 27.44 12.69
CA GLU A 96 -18.88 26.81 12.58
C GLU A 96 -18.84 25.60 13.53
N ILE A 97 -18.41 24.43 13.01
CA ILE A 97 -18.42 23.16 13.73
C ILE A 97 -17.21 22.35 13.32
N ASP A 98 -16.26 22.15 14.22
CA ASP A 98 -15.18 21.20 14.03
C ASP A 98 -15.70 19.78 14.31
N ILE A 99 -15.46 18.86 13.38
CA ILE A 99 -15.81 17.45 13.51
C ILE A 99 -14.52 16.68 13.76
N ARG A 100 -14.46 15.98 14.89
CA ARG A 100 -13.29 15.18 15.24
C ARG A 100 -13.61 13.71 15.19
N PHE A 101 -12.86 12.94 14.38
CA PHE A 101 -12.89 11.49 14.45
C PHE A 101 -12.40 11.03 15.83
N GLN A 102 -13.05 10.00 16.36
CA GLN A 102 -12.76 9.50 17.70
C GLN A 102 -12.07 8.13 17.70
N GLN A 103 -12.11 7.44 16.55
CA GLN A 103 -11.60 6.08 16.42
C GLN A 103 -11.05 5.84 15.01
N LEU A 104 -9.97 5.05 14.90
CA LEU A 104 -9.50 4.51 13.64
C LEU A 104 -10.46 3.41 13.17
N ALA A 105 -10.69 3.33 11.85
CA ALA A 105 -11.45 2.22 11.29
C ALA A 105 -10.67 0.92 11.42
N SER A 106 -11.33 -0.15 11.87
CA SER A 106 -10.81 -1.51 11.68
C SER A 106 -10.99 -1.94 10.21
N VAL A 107 -10.31 -3.01 9.78
CA VAL A 107 -10.49 -3.53 8.42
C VAL A 107 -11.96 -3.88 8.14
N LEU A 108 -12.65 -4.48 9.11
CA LEU A 108 -14.10 -4.72 9.04
C LEU A 108 -14.92 -3.42 8.96
N GLN A 109 -14.50 -2.39 9.68
CA GLN A 109 -15.16 -1.08 9.67
C GLN A 109 -14.91 -0.30 8.38
N ALA A 110 -13.72 -0.40 7.79
CA ALA A 110 -13.44 0.20 6.49
C ALA A 110 -14.38 -0.33 5.40
N ILE A 111 -14.77 -1.61 5.48
CA ILE A 111 -15.78 -2.21 4.61
C ILE A 111 -17.19 -1.66 4.91
N THR A 112 -17.48 -1.35 6.17
CA THR A 112 -18.80 -0.91 6.64
C THR A 112 -19.00 0.61 6.54
N VAL A 113 -17.95 1.42 6.38
CA VAL A 113 -18.03 2.89 6.24
C VAL A 113 -18.85 3.33 5.00
N VAL A 114 -19.03 2.46 4.03
CA VAL A 114 -19.94 2.71 2.89
C VAL A 114 -21.41 2.68 3.30
N THR A 115 -21.73 2.10 4.44
CA THR A 115 -23.10 1.99 4.95
C THR A 115 -23.13 2.33 6.44
N SER A 116 -24.15 3.07 6.88
CA SER A 116 -24.41 3.45 8.27
C SER A 116 -24.27 2.28 9.27
N ALA A 117 -23.05 1.97 9.67
CA ALA A 117 -22.81 0.92 10.66
C ALA A 117 -23.16 1.41 12.08
N PRO A 118 -23.66 0.53 12.95
CA PRO A 118 -23.79 0.85 14.36
C PRO A 118 -22.43 1.25 14.96
N SER A 119 -22.44 2.26 15.81
CA SER A 119 -21.25 2.86 16.45
C SER A 119 -20.49 1.94 17.44
N ALA A 120 -20.64 0.63 17.35
CA ALA A 120 -20.13 -0.33 18.32
C ALA A 120 -18.85 -1.05 17.92
N LEU A 121 -18.34 -0.81 16.71
CA LEU A 121 -17.12 -1.46 16.27
C LEU A 121 -15.89 -0.67 16.73
N THR A 122 -15.07 -1.29 17.53
CA THR A 122 -13.81 -0.74 18.03
C THR A 122 -12.70 -0.90 17.00
N PRO A 123 -11.68 -0.01 16.99
CA PRO A 123 -10.52 -0.16 16.10
C PRO A 123 -9.87 -1.52 16.28
N ASP A 124 -9.47 -2.17 15.18
CA ASP A 124 -8.67 -3.38 15.25
C ASP A 124 -7.26 -3.03 15.76
N PRO A 125 -6.88 -3.45 16.96
CA PRO A 125 -5.58 -3.13 17.50
C PRO A 125 -4.43 -3.98 16.92
N SER A 126 -4.73 -4.92 16.00
CA SER A 126 -3.70 -5.62 15.23
C SER A 126 -3.11 -4.73 14.13
N GLN A 127 -3.84 -3.70 13.69
CA GLN A 127 -3.31 -2.73 12.73
C GLN A 127 -2.10 -2.01 13.31
N THR A 128 -1.02 -2.00 12.56
CA THR A 128 0.24 -1.45 13.03
C THR A 128 0.30 0.05 12.86
N VAL A 129 -0.01 0.56 11.67
CA VAL A 129 0.06 1.99 11.33
C VAL A 129 -0.93 2.31 10.24
N VAL A 130 -1.62 3.43 10.36
CA VAL A 130 -2.35 4.07 9.27
C VAL A 130 -1.66 5.38 8.94
N ILE A 131 -1.18 5.52 7.72
CA ILE A 131 -0.39 6.65 7.26
C ILE A 131 -1.26 7.48 6.33
N HIS A 132 -1.40 8.76 6.65
CA HIS A 132 -2.23 9.69 5.90
C HIS A 132 -1.44 10.81 5.28
N ASP A 133 -2.13 11.54 4.40
CA ASP A 133 -1.75 12.73 3.67
C ASP A 133 -0.46 13.44 4.11
N GLN A 134 -0.42 13.98 5.30
CA GLN A 134 0.73 14.80 5.73
C GLN A 134 2.00 13.98 5.88
N VAL A 135 1.89 12.76 6.36
CA VAL A 135 3.05 11.86 6.53
C VAL A 135 3.48 11.29 5.19
N LEU A 136 2.55 10.90 4.32
CA LEU A 136 2.85 10.48 2.95
C LEU A 136 3.44 11.63 2.13
N ASP A 137 2.87 12.82 2.23
CA ASP A 137 3.37 14.01 1.53
C ASP A 137 4.72 14.49 2.08
N ALA A 138 5.09 14.13 3.31
CA ALA A 138 6.40 14.46 3.88
C ALA A 138 7.55 13.74 3.16
N ASN A 139 7.22 12.68 2.45
CA ASN A 139 8.19 11.81 1.84
C ASN A 139 7.98 11.75 0.32
N PRO A 140 8.63 12.64 -0.43
CA PRO A 140 8.63 12.50 -1.87
C PRO A 140 9.25 11.15 -2.21
N GLY A 141 8.50 10.30 -2.88
CA GLY A 141 9.00 9.03 -3.37
C GLY A 141 10.28 9.20 -4.17
N ARG A 142 10.98 8.13 -4.39
CA ARG A 142 12.13 8.09 -5.28
C ARG A 142 11.79 7.28 -6.52
N PRO A 143 12.56 7.40 -7.62
CA PRO A 143 12.39 6.54 -8.79
C PRO A 143 12.33 5.07 -8.38
N GLY A 144 11.32 4.36 -8.87
CA GLY A 144 11.05 2.97 -8.50
C GLY A 144 10.20 2.78 -7.25
N ALA A 145 10.05 3.79 -6.40
CA ALA A 145 9.28 3.72 -5.16
C ALA A 145 8.53 5.04 -4.90
N PRO A 146 7.43 5.30 -5.61
CA PRO A 146 6.72 6.59 -5.56
C PRO A 146 6.04 6.85 -4.21
N VAL A 147 5.82 5.83 -3.40
CA VAL A 147 5.26 5.94 -2.04
C VAL A 147 6.25 5.35 -1.06
N SER A 148 6.73 6.14 -0.11
CA SER A 148 7.53 5.68 1.00
C SER A 148 6.66 5.48 2.24
N ILE A 149 6.92 4.40 2.97
CA ILE A 149 6.15 4.02 4.16
C ILE A 149 7.09 4.07 5.36
N PRO A 150 6.87 4.97 6.33
CA PRO A 150 7.74 5.09 7.49
C PRO A 150 7.94 3.76 8.22
N GLY A 151 9.19 3.42 8.49
CA GLY A 151 9.58 2.16 9.13
C GLY A 151 9.67 0.94 8.21
N LEU A 152 9.37 1.11 6.92
CA LEU A 152 9.56 0.08 5.89
C LEU A 152 10.55 0.59 4.82
N PRO A 153 11.84 0.37 5.00
CA PRO A 153 12.85 0.77 4.03
C PRO A 153 12.60 0.13 2.68
N ILE A 154 12.94 0.85 1.62
CA ILE A 154 12.80 0.40 0.25
C ILE A 154 14.17 0.05 -0.28
N GLU A 155 14.28 -1.16 -0.80
CA GLU A 155 15.48 -1.63 -1.50
C GLU A 155 15.12 -2.05 -2.94
N THR A 156 16.10 -2.05 -3.82
CA THR A 156 15.96 -2.53 -5.20
C THR A 156 16.99 -3.61 -5.47
N ALA A 157 16.54 -4.73 -6.02
CA ALA A 157 17.42 -5.87 -6.27
C ALA A 157 18.48 -5.61 -7.37
N SER A 158 18.23 -4.70 -8.29
CA SER A 158 19.18 -4.43 -9.42
C SER A 158 19.34 -2.94 -9.73
N GLY A 159 18.81 -2.07 -8.88
CA GLY A 159 18.90 -0.62 -9.01
C GLY A 159 17.88 0.00 -9.96
N GLY A 160 17.90 1.32 -10.05
CA GLY A 160 16.97 2.09 -10.87
C GLY A 160 15.51 1.89 -10.45
N ILE A 161 14.66 1.62 -11.45
CA ILE A 161 13.24 1.36 -11.23
C ILE A 161 12.91 -0.13 -11.04
N LYS A 162 13.91 -1.00 -11.11
CA LYS A 162 13.64 -2.44 -11.09
C LYS A 162 13.57 -2.98 -9.67
N ALA A 163 12.53 -3.77 -9.45
CA ALA A 163 12.28 -4.55 -8.23
C ALA A 163 12.39 -3.75 -6.92
N PRO A 164 11.78 -2.55 -6.82
CA PRO A 164 11.70 -1.88 -5.53
C PRO A 164 10.79 -2.68 -4.59
N GLN A 165 11.28 -2.99 -3.40
CA GLN A 165 10.56 -3.79 -2.40
C GLN A 165 10.63 -3.12 -1.04
N TYR A 166 9.58 -3.29 -0.24
CA TYR A 166 9.59 -2.92 1.17
C TYR A 166 10.22 -4.05 1.98
N PHE A 167 11.05 -3.66 2.94
CA PHE A 167 11.66 -4.57 3.90
C PHE A 167 11.09 -4.33 5.29
N ALA A 168 10.83 -5.40 6.02
CA ALA A 168 10.39 -5.34 7.40
C ALA A 168 11.48 -5.84 8.35
N PRO A 169 11.46 -5.44 9.65
CA PRO A 169 12.43 -5.92 10.62
C PRO A 169 12.42 -7.44 10.75
N GLY A 170 13.56 -8.05 10.50
CA GLY A 170 13.74 -9.49 10.61
C GLY A 170 13.14 -10.33 9.49
N VAL A 171 12.70 -9.70 8.42
CA VAL A 171 12.10 -10.36 7.26
C VAL A 171 13.11 -10.32 6.12
N ALA A 172 13.53 -11.50 5.68
CA ALA A 172 14.28 -11.66 4.45
C ALA A 172 13.33 -11.62 3.26
N GLY A 173 13.82 -11.23 2.13
CA GLY A 173 13.07 -11.22 0.90
C GLY A 173 13.78 -10.34 -0.10
N ASP A 174 14.48 -10.97 -1.02
CA ASP A 174 15.18 -10.30 -2.11
C ASP A 174 14.18 -9.52 -3.00
N HIS A 175 12.94 -10.01 -3.07
CA HIS A 175 11.88 -9.49 -3.92
C HIS A 175 10.60 -9.11 -3.15
N GLY A 176 10.65 -9.02 -1.81
CA GLY A 176 9.57 -8.56 -0.94
C GLY A 176 8.42 -9.55 -0.72
N GLU A 177 8.63 -10.81 -0.99
CA GLU A 177 7.62 -11.86 -0.97
C GLU A 177 6.86 -12.02 0.35
N PRO A 178 7.46 -11.82 1.53
CA PRO A 178 6.76 -11.97 2.80
C PRO A 178 5.82 -10.80 3.15
N ILE A 179 5.72 -9.79 2.28
CA ILE A 179 4.85 -8.63 2.48
C ILE A 179 3.76 -8.63 1.41
N ALA A 180 2.53 -8.86 1.84
CA ALA A 180 1.39 -8.71 0.94
C ALA A 180 1.15 -7.24 0.62
N GLN A 181 0.86 -6.94 -0.65
CA GLN A 181 0.53 -5.58 -1.10
C GLN A 181 -0.82 -5.58 -1.80
N PHE A 182 -1.68 -4.67 -1.40
CA PHE A 182 -3.05 -4.56 -1.91
C PHE A 182 -3.36 -3.15 -2.38
N PHE A 183 -4.27 -3.04 -3.35
CA PHE A 183 -5.04 -1.81 -3.56
C PHE A 183 -6.42 -2.00 -2.94
N GLN A 184 -6.78 -1.15 -2.01
CA GLN A 184 -8.12 -1.16 -1.41
C GLN A 184 -9.10 -0.40 -2.30
N ILE A 185 -9.79 -1.10 -3.18
CA ILE A 185 -10.78 -0.51 -4.09
C ILE A 185 -12.17 -0.70 -3.49
N SER A 186 -12.67 0.34 -2.82
CA SER A 186 -13.91 0.25 -2.04
C SER A 186 -13.81 -0.83 -0.95
N SER A 187 -14.62 -1.89 -1.02
CA SER A 187 -14.57 -3.03 -0.10
C SER A 187 -13.57 -4.12 -0.48
N PHE A 188 -12.98 -4.08 -1.66
CA PHE A 188 -12.13 -5.13 -2.20
C PHE A 188 -10.65 -4.86 -1.96
N LEU A 189 -9.93 -5.89 -1.50
CA LEU A 189 -8.47 -5.89 -1.42
C LEU A 189 -7.90 -6.54 -2.69
N PHE A 190 -7.63 -5.73 -3.72
CA PHE A 190 -7.01 -6.23 -4.95
C PHE A 190 -5.55 -6.63 -4.70
N PRO A 191 -5.16 -7.91 -4.86
CA PRO A 191 -3.81 -8.38 -4.56
C PRO A 191 -2.82 -7.95 -5.66
N ASN A 192 -1.74 -7.26 -5.27
CA ASN A 192 -0.71 -6.80 -6.20
C ASN A 192 0.42 -7.82 -6.41
N ASN A 193 0.67 -8.71 -5.45
CA ASN A 193 1.72 -9.74 -5.56
C ASN A 193 1.42 -10.75 -6.69
N LEU A 194 2.48 -11.18 -7.35
CA LEU A 194 2.47 -12.14 -8.46
C LEU A 194 3.18 -13.44 -8.05
N PRO A 195 2.43 -14.49 -7.67
CA PRO A 195 3.01 -15.80 -7.41
C PRO A 195 3.76 -16.35 -8.62
N ALA A 196 4.86 -17.05 -8.40
CA ALA A 196 5.71 -17.66 -9.43
C ALA A 196 6.05 -16.69 -10.59
N ASN A 197 6.45 -15.44 -10.27
CA ASN A 197 6.86 -14.46 -11.27
C ASN A 197 8.26 -14.80 -11.82
N ALA A 198 8.55 -14.42 -13.08
CA ALA A 198 9.83 -14.67 -13.72
C ALA A 198 11.01 -14.02 -12.99
N HIS A 199 10.77 -12.88 -12.32
CA HIS A 199 11.80 -12.18 -11.58
C HIS A 199 11.94 -12.69 -10.14
N GLY A 200 10.84 -13.07 -9.50
CA GLY A 200 10.80 -13.58 -8.14
C GLY A 200 9.39 -13.94 -7.71
N ASN A 201 9.25 -15.02 -6.98
CA ASN A 201 7.97 -15.47 -6.47
C ASN A 201 7.40 -14.40 -5.50
N GLY A 202 6.13 -14.03 -5.67
CA GLY A 202 5.48 -13.00 -4.85
C GLY A 202 5.83 -11.56 -5.23
N TYR A 203 6.57 -11.34 -6.32
CA TYR A 203 6.94 -10.01 -6.79
C TYR A 203 5.75 -9.05 -6.85
N SER A 204 5.93 -7.87 -6.31
CA SER A 204 4.96 -6.77 -6.37
C SER A 204 5.67 -5.50 -6.84
N ASP A 205 5.12 -4.81 -7.85
CA ASP A 205 5.72 -3.61 -8.42
C ASP A 205 5.01 -2.35 -7.93
N PRO A 206 5.59 -1.56 -7.00
CA PRO A 206 5.01 -0.30 -6.55
C PRO A 206 5.15 0.84 -7.58
N ASN A 207 5.89 0.67 -8.67
CA ASN A 207 5.98 1.68 -9.74
C ASN A 207 4.64 2.04 -10.35
N VAL A 208 3.64 1.16 -10.26
CA VAL A 208 2.28 1.41 -10.77
C VAL A 208 1.55 2.54 -10.05
N LEU A 209 2.03 2.94 -8.86
CA LEU A 209 1.42 3.99 -8.05
C LEU A 209 1.68 5.38 -8.61
N ILE A 210 0.69 6.26 -8.49
CA ILE A 210 0.79 7.71 -8.67
C ILE A 210 0.56 8.33 -7.29
N ALA A 211 1.60 8.81 -6.64
CA ALA A 211 1.55 9.20 -5.23
C ALA A 211 0.43 10.20 -4.87
N PRO A 212 0.17 11.28 -5.63
CA PRO A 212 -0.88 12.25 -5.30
C PRO A 212 -2.30 11.70 -5.26
N VAL A 213 -2.59 10.53 -5.86
CA VAL A 213 -3.93 9.93 -5.83
C VAL A 213 -4.12 8.91 -4.71
N ILE A 214 -3.12 8.71 -3.87
CA ILE A 214 -3.22 7.86 -2.68
C ILE A 214 -3.65 8.72 -1.48
N GLU A 215 -4.74 8.34 -0.83
CA GLU A 215 -5.25 8.99 0.39
C GLU A 215 -4.46 8.55 1.62
N GLY A 216 -4.17 7.26 1.68
CA GLY A 216 -3.49 6.66 2.80
C GLY A 216 -2.92 5.29 2.49
N VAL A 217 -2.11 4.81 3.40
CA VAL A 217 -1.57 3.45 3.40
C VAL A 217 -1.88 2.82 4.75
N THR A 218 -2.47 1.64 4.73
CA THR A 218 -2.65 0.83 5.94
C THR A 218 -1.55 -0.22 5.96
N VAL A 219 -0.86 -0.32 7.10
CA VAL A 219 0.11 -1.38 7.36
C VAL A 219 -0.38 -2.17 8.56
N ASP A 220 -0.70 -3.42 8.37
CA ASP A 220 -1.15 -4.29 9.45
C ASP A 220 -0.27 -5.52 9.65
N GLY A 221 -0.59 -6.30 10.67
CA GLY A 221 0.21 -7.46 11.07
C GLY A 221 0.20 -8.64 10.12
N GLY A 222 -0.46 -8.52 8.96
CA GLY A 222 -0.51 -9.55 7.94
C GLY A 222 -1.27 -10.82 8.38
N ALA A 223 -0.63 -11.66 9.14
CA ALA A 223 -1.18 -12.97 9.53
C ALA A 223 -2.52 -12.93 10.31
N PHE A 224 -2.98 -11.76 10.79
CA PHE A 224 -4.12 -11.67 11.73
C PHE A 224 -5.46 -11.36 11.08
N ASN A 225 -5.50 -10.94 9.82
CA ASN A 225 -6.70 -10.60 9.09
C ASN A 225 -7.16 -11.75 8.20
N VAL A 226 -8.41 -12.22 8.32
CA VAL A 226 -8.94 -13.34 7.52
C VAL A 226 -9.03 -13.05 6.03
N ARG A 227 -9.02 -11.77 5.62
CA ARG A 227 -9.05 -11.38 4.21
C ARG A 227 -7.67 -11.42 3.54
N GLU A 228 -6.62 -11.60 4.33
CA GLU A 228 -5.26 -11.66 3.87
C GLU A 228 -4.75 -13.09 3.92
N GLY A 229 -4.33 -13.61 2.79
CA GLY A 229 -3.86 -14.99 2.62
C GLY A 229 -2.40 -15.02 2.18
N ASN A 230 -2.20 -15.27 0.89
CA ASN A 230 -0.88 -15.45 0.31
C ASN A 230 0.04 -14.23 0.49
N HIS A 231 1.30 -14.45 0.86
CA HIS A 231 2.35 -13.45 1.14
C HIS A 231 2.09 -12.54 2.35
N SER A 232 1.03 -12.71 3.12
CA SER A 232 0.74 -11.91 4.32
C SER A 232 1.38 -12.45 5.61
N ILE A 233 2.61 -12.91 5.53
CA ILE A 233 3.29 -13.59 6.65
C ILE A 233 3.62 -12.62 7.78
N ASP A 234 4.28 -11.54 7.44
CA ASP A 234 4.75 -10.57 8.44
C ASP A 234 3.93 -9.29 8.40
N LEU A 235 3.72 -8.70 7.24
CA LEU A 235 2.98 -7.47 7.07
C LEU A 235 2.07 -7.56 5.83
N ALA A 236 1.01 -6.76 5.88
CA ALA A 236 0.19 -6.43 4.74
C ALA A 236 0.13 -4.91 4.57
N VAL A 237 0.32 -4.46 3.35
CA VAL A 237 0.30 -3.04 2.96
C VAL A 237 -0.87 -2.83 2.02
N SER A 238 -1.80 -1.94 2.39
CA SER A 238 -2.95 -1.61 1.56
C SER A 238 -2.92 -0.14 1.16
N TYR A 239 -2.82 0.13 -0.14
CA TYR A 239 -2.90 1.49 -0.71
C TYR A 239 -4.35 1.86 -0.91
N VAL A 240 -4.76 2.98 -0.34
CA VAL A 240 -6.13 3.50 -0.40
C VAL A 240 -6.20 4.66 -1.38
N PRO A 241 -6.85 4.53 -2.55
CA PRO A 241 -7.02 5.62 -3.48
C PRO A 241 -7.93 6.71 -2.92
N ARG A 242 -7.64 7.98 -3.23
CA ARG A 242 -8.50 9.11 -2.89
C ARG A 242 -9.85 8.98 -3.59
N PRO A 243 -10.97 9.29 -2.93
CA PRO A 243 -12.25 9.37 -3.61
C PRO A 243 -12.31 10.56 -4.59
N ARG A 244 -11.60 11.64 -4.27
CA ARG A 244 -11.47 12.87 -5.06
C ARG A 244 -10.21 13.64 -4.67
N PHE A 245 -9.81 14.59 -5.54
CA PHE A 245 -8.75 15.57 -5.28
C PHE A 245 -9.02 16.85 -6.11
N HIS A 246 -8.27 17.92 -5.84
CA HIS A 246 -8.29 19.10 -6.71
C HIS A 246 -7.52 18.84 -7.98
N ASP A 247 -8.05 19.30 -9.12
CA ASP A 247 -7.36 19.21 -10.40
C ASP A 247 -5.97 19.82 -10.28
N PHE A 248 -4.94 19.09 -10.69
CA PHE A 248 -3.56 19.54 -10.57
C PHE A 248 -2.70 19.19 -11.78
N VAL A 249 -1.65 19.97 -11.96
CA VAL A 249 -0.46 19.62 -12.74
C VAL A 249 0.76 19.82 -11.85
N GLN A 250 1.64 18.85 -11.84
CA GLN A 250 2.88 18.88 -11.10
C GLN A 250 4.06 18.54 -12.01
N LEU A 251 5.10 19.35 -11.97
CA LEU A 251 6.36 19.11 -12.63
C LEU A 251 7.44 19.02 -11.56
N THR A 252 8.19 17.93 -11.58
CA THR A 252 9.34 17.73 -10.70
C THR A 252 10.55 17.36 -11.57
N GLY A 253 11.72 17.85 -11.25
CA GLY A 253 12.90 17.45 -12.01
C GLY A 253 14.19 18.14 -11.57
N ASP A 254 15.26 17.65 -12.14
CA ASP A 254 16.61 18.20 -12.03
C ASP A 254 17.30 18.21 -13.42
N TYR A 255 18.63 18.21 -13.44
CA TYR A 255 19.38 18.23 -14.69
C TYR A 255 19.39 16.86 -15.43
N ARG A 256 18.89 15.77 -14.80
CA ARG A 256 18.87 14.42 -15.37
C ARG A 256 17.48 13.83 -15.49
N ASP A 257 16.59 14.21 -14.61
CA ASP A 257 15.28 13.58 -14.44
C ASP A 257 14.15 14.61 -14.57
N ILE A 258 13.08 14.24 -15.24
CA ILE A 258 11.83 15.01 -15.34
C ILE A 258 10.67 14.09 -15.06
N ASP A 259 9.76 14.54 -14.21
CA ASP A 259 8.53 13.87 -13.84
C ASP A 259 7.35 14.85 -13.96
N LEU A 260 6.40 14.52 -14.82
CA LEU A 260 5.18 15.28 -15.06
C LEU A 260 3.97 14.48 -14.64
N MET A 261 3.25 14.98 -13.63
CA MET A 261 1.99 14.42 -13.17
C MET A 261 0.83 15.37 -13.46
N ALA A 262 -0.33 14.82 -13.78
CA ALA A 262 -1.56 15.57 -13.90
C ALA A 262 -2.73 14.74 -13.37
N GLY A 263 -3.67 15.41 -12.71
CA GLY A 263 -4.87 14.78 -12.19
C GLY A 263 -6.10 15.65 -12.42
N TRP A 264 -7.20 15.00 -12.76
CA TRP A 264 -8.52 15.61 -12.92
C TRP A 264 -9.55 14.87 -12.09
N SER A 265 -10.37 15.61 -11.34
CA SER A 265 -11.42 15.06 -10.49
C SER A 265 -12.64 15.99 -10.47
N PRO A 266 -13.81 15.56 -11.00
CA PRO A 266 -15.01 16.37 -10.99
C PRO A 266 -15.40 16.77 -9.55
N GLN A 267 -15.71 18.06 -9.36
CA GLN A 267 -16.08 18.58 -8.04
C GLN A 267 -17.59 18.52 -7.78
N ASN A 268 -18.36 17.74 -8.56
CA ASN A 268 -19.81 17.61 -8.38
C ASN A 268 -20.14 16.86 -7.09
N PRO A 269 -21.04 17.35 -6.25
CA PRO A 269 -21.48 16.65 -5.05
C PRO A 269 -21.96 15.22 -5.35
N GLY A 270 -21.60 14.27 -4.50
CA GLY A 270 -22.01 12.86 -4.63
C GLY A 270 -21.34 12.07 -5.76
N THR A 271 -20.37 12.65 -6.47
CA THR A 271 -19.60 11.96 -7.52
C THR A 271 -18.19 11.69 -7.03
N SER A 272 -17.79 10.43 -6.88
CA SER A 272 -16.39 10.04 -6.73
C SER A 272 -15.89 9.60 -8.10
N ALA A 273 -15.04 10.42 -8.70
CA ALA A 273 -14.41 10.09 -9.98
C ALA A 273 -13.12 10.87 -10.12
N TRP A 274 -12.12 10.25 -10.76
CA TRP A 274 -10.91 10.94 -11.16
C TRP A 274 -10.13 10.16 -12.21
N LEU A 275 -9.25 10.86 -12.89
CA LEU A 275 -8.25 10.34 -13.80
C LEU A 275 -6.93 11.04 -13.49
N ALA A 276 -5.84 10.28 -13.38
CA ALA A 276 -4.50 10.81 -13.18
C ALA A 276 -3.50 10.10 -14.07
N GLY A 277 -2.52 10.87 -14.55
CA GLY A 277 -1.41 10.37 -15.37
C GLY A 277 -0.07 10.86 -14.86
N GLU A 278 0.97 10.07 -15.10
CA GLU A 278 2.37 10.40 -14.81
C GLU A 278 3.24 9.99 -15.98
N PHE A 279 4.14 10.88 -16.36
CA PHE A 279 5.17 10.67 -17.38
C PHE A 279 6.52 10.98 -16.75
N SER A 280 7.37 9.98 -16.58
CA SER A 280 8.68 10.13 -15.98
C SER A 280 9.76 9.73 -16.96
N PHE A 281 10.75 10.60 -17.10
CA PHE A 281 11.94 10.41 -17.93
C PHE A 281 13.18 10.72 -17.13
N GLY A 282 14.21 9.89 -17.21
CA GLY A 282 15.40 10.16 -16.44
C GLY A 282 16.61 9.33 -16.83
N ASN A 283 17.76 9.85 -16.49
CA ASN A 283 19.04 9.18 -16.70
C ASN A 283 19.63 8.62 -15.39
N GLY A 284 18.98 8.91 -14.24
CA GLY A 284 19.49 8.50 -12.95
C GLY A 284 20.81 9.22 -12.56
N PHE A 285 21.41 8.80 -11.45
CA PHE A 285 22.55 9.45 -10.84
C PHE A 285 23.85 8.65 -10.93
N LEU A 286 23.80 7.46 -11.53
CA LEU A 286 24.98 6.62 -11.74
C LEU A 286 25.67 6.97 -13.08
N GLU A 287 26.90 6.51 -13.27
CA GLU A 287 27.64 6.71 -14.53
C GLU A 287 26.92 6.01 -15.68
N ARG A 288 26.36 4.82 -15.42
CA ARG A 288 25.48 4.13 -16.35
C ARG A 288 24.14 4.85 -16.41
N LEU A 289 23.86 5.53 -17.52
CA LEU A 289 22.61 6.22 -17.74
C LEU A 289 21.44 5.22 -17.84
N GLU A 290 20.40 5.45 -17.07
CA GLU A 290 19.24 4.58 -17.01
C GLU A 290 18.32 4.71 -18.23
N HIS A 291 18.29 5.88 -18.88
CA HIS A 291 17.33 6.20 -19.97
C HIS A 291 15.90 5.78 -19.60
N ARG A 292 15.54 6.00 -18.35
CA ARG A 292 14.25 5.61 -17.78
C ARG A 292 13.10 6.29 -18.50
N GLN A 293 12.07 5.50 -18.79
CA GLN A 293 10.80 5.97 -19.35
C GLN A 293 9.68 5.25 -18.60
N GLN A 294 8.80 6.01 -17.95
CA GLN A 294 7.63 5.48 -17.27
C GLN A 294 6.38 6.23 -17.71
N TYR A 295 5.32 5.49 -17.96
CA TYR A 295 4.01 6.00 -18.34
C TYR A 295 2.98 5.34 -17.44
N LYS A 296 2.22 6.15 -16.70
CA LYS A 296 1.18 5.68 -15.78
C LYS A 296 -0.13 6.37 -16.08
N LEU A 297 -1.22 5.62 -16.00
CA LEU A 297 -2.59 6.14 -16.11
C LEU A 297 -3.47 5.38 -15.13
N ASN A 298 -4.01 6.09 -14.14
CA ASN A 298 -4.90 5.53 -13.14
C ASN A 298 -6.22 6.27 -13.15
N GLY A 299 -7.33 5.57 -12.93
CA GLY A 299 -8.64 6.18 -12.85
C GLY A 299 -9.59 5.42 -11.94
N LEU A 300 -10.49 6.15 -11.31
CA LEU A 300 -11.54 5.62 -10.45
C LEU A 300 -12.87 6.30 -10.77
N ARG A 301 -13.96 5.53 -10.73
CA ARG A 301 -15.30 6.07 -10.80
C ARG A 301 -16.27 5.26 -9.98
N GLU A 302 -17.06 5.96 -9.16
CA GLU A 302 -18.17 5.40 -8.42
C GLU A 302 -19.52 5.76 -9.06
N PHE A 303 -20.42 4.81 -9.08
CA PHE A 303 -21.81 4.97 -9.47
C PHE A 303 -22.72 4.51 -8.32
N LYS A 304 -23.79 5.27 -8.06
CA LYS A 304 -24.79 4.91 -7.04
C LYS A 304 -26.12 4.60 -7.72
N PHE A 305 -26.66 3.42 -7.47
CA PHE A 305 -27.92 2.94 -8.01
C PHE A 305 -28.80 2.43 -6.87
N GLY A 306 -29.65 3.30 -6.31
CA GLY A 306 -30.45 2.95 -5.14
C GLY A 306 -29.57 2.51 -3.96
N ASN A 307 -29.65 1.24 -3.58
CA ASN A 307 -28.86 0.66 -2.49
C ASN A 307 -27.49 0.10 -2.92
N ASN A 308 -27.15 0.20 -4.20
CA ASN A 308 -25.90 -0.32 -4.74
C ASN A 308 -24.89 0.80 -4.98
N GLN A 309 -23.62 0.47 -4.77
CA GLN A 309 -22.50 1.34 -5.11
C GLN A 309 -21.49 0.52 -5.93
N LEU A 310 -21.47 0.80 -7.23
CA LEU A 310 -20.50 0.23 -8.17
C LEU A 310 -19.26 1.14 -8.23
N THR A 311 -18.10 0.60 -7.94
CA THR A 311 -16.79 1.26 -8.09
C THR A 311 -16.01 0.58 -9.21
N LEU A 312 -15.58 1.36 -10.19
CA LEU A 312 -14.68 0.93 -11.25
C LEU A 312 -13.32 1.57 -11.02
N PHE A 313 -12.26 0.77 -11.11
CA PHE A 313 -10.86 1.23 -11.04
C PHE A 313 -10.08 0.67 -12.21
N ALA A 314 -9.22 1.49 -12.80
CA ALA A 314 -8.33 1.10 -13.88
C ALA A 314 -6.92 1.64 -13.60
N LEU A 315 -5.92 0.82 -13.94
CA LEU A 315 -4.51 1.15 -13.83
C LEU A 315 -3.79 0.66 -15.07
N GLY A 316 -2.98 1.53 -15.67
CA GLY A 316 -2.07 1.21 -16.75
C GLY A 316 -0.67 1.68 -16.44
N TYR A 317 0.32 0.82 -16.65
CA TYR A 317 1.72 1.10 -16.44
C TYR A 317 2.57 0.51 -17.56
N TYR A 318 3.51 1.31 -18.04
CA TYR A 318 4.62 0.87 -18.88
C TYR A 318 5.90 1.48 -18.36
N GLY A 319 6.94 0.68 -18.19
CA GLY A 319 8.27 1.09 -17.81
C GLY A 319 9.36 0.48 -18.67
N PHE A 320 10.34 1.29 -19.03
CA PHE A 320 11.61 0.86 -19.62
C PHE A 320 12.75 1.55 -18.90
N SER A 321 13.83 0.84 -18.62
CA SER A 321 15.05 1.38 -18.04
C SER A 321 16.25 0.49 -18.36
N TYR A 322 17.40 1.08 -18.62
CA TYR A 322 18.64 0.36 -18.33
C TYR A 322 18.84 0.34 -16.82
N VAL A 323 19.39 -0.74 -16.29
CA VAL A 323 19.64 -0.89 -14.87
C VAL A 323 21.14 -1.11 -14.64
N PRO A 324 21.71 -0.56 -13.55
CA PRO A 324 23.13 -0.78 -13.26
C PRO A 324 23.41 -2.22 -12.88
N GLY A 325 22.44 -2.91 -12.27
CA GLY A 325 22.63 -4.20 -11.65
C GLY A 325 23.48 -4.09 -10.38
N LEU A 326 23.72 -5.23 -9.75
CA LEU A 326 24.56 -5.32 -8.55
C LEU A 326 26.04 -5.15 -8.92
N ILE A 327 26.78 -4.39 -8.12
CA ILE A 327 28.22 -4.17 -8.28
C ILE A 327 28.96 -4.52 -6.99
N PRO A 328 30.21 -5.00 -7.06
CA PRO A 328 31.03 -5.27 -5.88
C PRO A 328 31.26 -3.99 -5.06
N ILE A 329 30.99 -4.06 -3.76
CA ILE A 329 31.17 -2.90 -2.85
C ILE A 329 32.65 -2.60 -2.59
N GLN A 330 33.45 -3.66 -2.50
CA GLN A 330 34.88 -3.55 -2.17
C GLN A 330 35.79 -3.31 -3.38
N VAL A 331 35.29 -3.57 -4.57
CA VAL A 331 36.08 -3.47 -5.80
C VAL A 331 35.45 -2.49 -6.76
N PRO A 332 36.10 -1.40 -7.09
CA PRO A 332 35.55 -0.43 -8.04
C PRO A 332 35.27 -1.05 -9.42
N VAL A 333 34.11 -0.79 -9.96
CA VAL A 333 33.69 -1.21 -11.30
C VAL A 333 33.54 0.02 -12.17
N PRO A 334 34.20 0.10 -13.33
CA PRO A 334 34.04 1.23 -14.24
C PRO A 334 32.60 1.40 -14.71
N GLY A 335 32.10 2.62 -14.69
CA GLY A 335 30.75 2.96 -15.15
C GLY A 335 29.63 2.52 -14.21
N ASP A 336 29.91 2.25 -12.95
CA ASP A 336 28.94 1.78 -11.94
C ASP A 336 28.09 0.58 -12.45
N THR A 337 28.64 -0.31 -13.25
CA THR A 337 27.97 -1.55 -13.72
C THR A 337 28.98 -2.58 -14.19
N ILE A 338 28.67 -3.86 -13.99
CA ILE A 338 29.44 -4.98 -14.53
C ILE A 338 29.05 -5.32 -15.98
N ASP A 339 27.87 -4.93 -16.41
CA ASP A 339 27.36 -5.18 -17.77
C ASP A 339 26.41 -4.08 -18.24
N ASN A 340 26.78 -3.42 -19.36
CA ASN A 340 26.00 -2.33 -19.96
C ASN A 340 24.73 -2.79 -20.68
N ARG A 341 24.49 -4.08 -20.83
CA ARG A 341 23.34 -4.66 -21.54
C ARG A 341 22.13 -4.92 -20.62
N GLN A 342 22.30 -4.72 -19.32
CA GLN A 342 21.24 -4.90 -18.33
C GLN A 342 20.11 -3.90 -18.56
N SER A 343 18.87 -4.38 -18.55
CA SER A 343 17.68 -3.55 -18.85
C SER A 343 16.41 -4.20 -18.33
N ASP A 344 15.41 -3.37 -18.02
CA ASP A 344 14.06 -3.80 -17.68
C ASP A 344 13.05 -3.23 -18.67
N THR A 345 12.05 -4.04 -19.02
CA THR A 345 10.83 -3.62 -19.68
C THR A 345 9.65 -4.30 -19.02
N THR A 346 8.76 -3.52 -18.45
CA THR A 346 7.57 -4.02 -17.74
C THR A 346 6.32 -3.29 -18.22
N HIS A 347 5.22 -4.03 -18.41
CA HIS A 347 3.91 -3.42 -18.51
C HIS A 347 2.88 -4.13 -17.63
N ASN A 348 1.87 -3.37 -17.18
CA ASN A 348 0.86 -3.84 -16.29
C ASN A 348 -0.45 -3.09 -16.53
N ILE A 349 -1.50 -3.80 -16.83
CA ILE A 349 -2.86 -3.25 -16.98
C ILE A 349 -3.75 -3.97 -16.02
N VAL A 350 -4.48 -3.22 -15.20
CA VAL A 350 -5.42 -3.74 -14.20
C VAL A 350 -6.77 -3.06 -14.38
N LEU A 351 -7.83 -3.86 -14.34
CA LEU A 351 -9.21 -3.41 -14.29
C LEU A 351 -9.90 -4.07 -13.10
N VAL A 352 -10.55 -3.28 -12.26
CA VAL A 352 -11.31 -3.77 -11.09
C VAL A 352 -12.71 -3.20 -11.12
N ALA A 353 -13.69 -4.03 -10.80
CA ALA A 353 -15.07 -3.63 -10.55
C ALA A 353 -15.52 -4.19 -9.22
N THR A 354 -16.09 -3.34 -8.36
CA THR A 354 -16.64 -3.74 -7.06
C THR A 354 -18.06 -3.17 -6.91
N ASP A 355 -19.03 -4.01 -6.70
CA ASP A 355 -20.43 -3.62 -6.40
C ASP A 355 -20.77 -3.96 -4.95
N ASN A 356 -21.07 -2.94 -4.17
CA ASN A 356 -21.51 -3.05 -2.78
C ASN A 356 -23.03 -2.92 -2.73
N TRP A 357 -23.70 -3.98 -2.36
CA TRP A 357 -25.16 -4.07 -2.29
C TRP A 357 -25.63 -4.08 -0.85
N LYS A 358 -26.18 -2.94 -0.40
CA LYS A 358 -26.77 -2.80 0.93
C LYS A 358 -28.19 -3.38 0.92
N LEU A 359 -28.37 -4.57 1.50
CA LEU A 359 -29.68 -5.21 1.65
C LEU A 359 -30.51 -4.58 2.77
N SER A 360 -29.86 -4.19 3.86
CA SER A 360 -30.44 -3.48 5.02
C SER A 360 -29.34 -2.74 5.77
N GLU A 361 -29.68 -2.01 6.84
CA GLU A 361 -28.69 -1.38 7.74
C GLU A 361 -27.74 -2.39 8.40
N GLN A 362 -28.11 -3.66 8.41
CA GLN A 362 -27.38 -4.73 9.10
C GLN A 362 -26.76 -5.76 8.15
N ARG A 363 -27.07 -5.68 6.83
CA ARG A 363 -26.66 -6.70 5.87
C ARG A 363 -26.14 -6.07 4.59
N GLN A 364 -24.95 -6.50 4.18
CA GLN A 364 -24.32 -6.09 2.94
C GLN A 364 -23.74 -7.29 2.21
N PHE A 365 -23.92 -7.33 0.90
CA PHE A 365 -23.13 -8.14 -0.02
C PHE A 365 -22.15 -7.24 -0.77
N SER A 366 -20.97 -7.78 -1.07
CA SER A 366 -20.02 -7.16 -2.01
C SER A 366 -19.61 -8.21 -3.05
N PHE A 367 -19.57 -7.77 -4.30
CA PHE A 367 -19.13 -8.57 -5.44
C PHE A 367 -18.00 -7.81 -6.12
N SER A 368 -16.85 -8.43 -6.22
CA SER A 368 -15.68 -7.83 -6.85
C SER A 368 -15.13 -8.74 -7.91
N GLY A 369 -14.65 -8.14 -8.99
CA GLY A 369 -13.98 -8.85 -10.05
C GLY A 369 -12.82 -8.03 -10.60
N PHE A 370 -11.76 -8.70 -11.05
CA PHE A 370 -10.62 -8.05 -11.67
C PHE A 370 -10.04 -8.83 -12.84
N PHE A 371 -9.39 -8.09 -13.71
CA PHE A 371 -8.54 -8.59 -14.78
C PHE A 371 -7.20 -7.88 -14.70
N ARG A 372 -6.10 -8.62 -14.86
CA ARG A 372 -4.74 -8.08 -14.99
C ARG A 372 -4.04 -8.70 -16.18
N ASN A 373 -3.41 -7.87 -17.00
CA ASN A 373 -2.43 -8.29 -18.00
C ASN A 373 -1.07 -7.73 -17.63
N TYR A 374 -0.08 -8.59 -17.52
CA TYR A 374 1.28 -8.25 -17.10
C TYR A 374 2.29 -8.88 -18.04
N ALA A 375 3.37 -8.17 -18.35
CA ALA A 375 4.53 -8.76 -18.98
C ALA A 375 5.83 -8.12 -18.48
N LEU A 376 6.87 -8.94 -18.49
CA LEU A 376 8.22 -8.60 -18.06
C LEU A 376 9.23 -9.10 -19.08
N ARG A 377 10.26 -8.30 -19.31
CA ARG A 377 11.53 -8.72 -19.88
C ARG A 377 12.67 -8.02 -19.15
N LEU A 378 13.38 -8.77 -18.32
CA LEU A 378 14.50 -8.30 -17.54
C LEU A 378 15.78 -8.94 -18.02
N ARG A 379 16.82 -8.15 -18.23
CA ARG A 379 18.19 -8.60 -18.48
C ARG A 379 19.06 -8.19 -17.33
N SER A 380 19.71 -9.18 -16.71
CA SER A 380 20.57 -9.01 -15.53
C SER A 380 21.88 -9.77 -15.72
N ASN A 381 22.92 -9.33 -15.02
CA ASN A 381 24.19 -10.04 -14.95
C ASN A 381 24.65 -10.04 -13.48
N PHE A 382 24.69 -11.22 -12.88
CA PHE A 382 25.12 -11.44 -11.50
C PHE A 382 26.58 -11.92 -11.41
N GLY A 383 27.34 -11.85 -12.51
CA GLY A 383 28.75 -12.26 -12.57
C GLY A 383 29.02 -13.39 -13.57
N ASP A 384 28.07 -14.29 -13.78
CA ASP A 384 28.20 -15.47 -14.62
C ASP A 384 27.73 -15.26 -16.07
N GLY A 385 27.55 -14.02 -16.49
CA GLY A 385 27.09 -13.64 -17.81
C GLY A 385 25.67 -13.07 -17.83
N LEU A 386 25.27 -12.59 -18.99
CA LEU A 386 23.97 -11.94 -19.15
C LEU A 386 22.86 -12.99 -19.25
N ILE A 387 21.88 -12.88 -18.37
CA ILE A 387 20.63 -13.64 -18.42
C ILE A 387 19.46 -12.75 -18.85
N GLN A 388 18.41 -13.37 -19.38
CA GLN A 388 17.12 -12.72 -19.68
C GLN A 388 16.00 -13.52 -19.04
N GLN A 389 15.27 -12.88 -18.16
CA GLN A 389 14.03 -13.38 -17.56
C GLN A 389 12.85 -12.75 -18.28
N SER A 390 11.83 -13.53 -18.64
CA SER A 390 10.66 -13.01 -19.34
C SER A 390 9.40 -13.79 -18.97
N GLU A 391 8.27 -13.08 -19.02
CA GLU A 391 6.93 -13.69 -18.96
C GLU A 391 5.87 -12.80 -19.57
N THR A 392 4.74 -13.41 -19.94
CA THR A 392 3.46 -12.75 -20.18
C THR A 392 2.39 -13.42 -19.33
N ARG A 393 1.52 -12.65 -18.67
CA ARG A 393 0.56 -13.19 -17.71
C ARG A 393 -0.79 -12.53 -17.84
N ASN A 394 -1.85 -13.36 -17.85
CA ASN A 394 -3.21 -12.92 -17.57
C ASN A 394 -3.64 -13.45 -16.21
N VAL A 395 -4.22 -12.57 -15.41
CA VAL A 395 -4.81 -12.90 -14.12
C VAL A 395 -6.27 -12.49 -14.13
N VAL A 396 -7.14 -13.38 -13.70
CA VAL A 396 -8.55 -13.08 -13.47
C VAL A 396 -8.92 -13.53 -12.06
N GLY A 397 -9.79 -12.79 -11.40
CA GLY A 397 -10.24 -13.16 -10.08
C GLY A 397 -11.30 -12.23 -9.54
N GLY A 398 -11.65 -12.41 -8.27
CA GLY A 398 -12.62 -11.60 -7.59
C GLY A 398 -12.91 -12.11 -6.19
N GLU A 399 -13.75 -11.38 -5.47
CA GLU A 399 -14.18 -11.67 -4.11
C GLU A 399 -15.69 -11.55 -4.02
N ILE A 400 -16.30 -12.46 -3.27
CA ILE A 400 -17.68 -12.32 -2.82
C ILE A 400 -17.66 -12.27 -1.31
N THR A 401 -18.23 -11.21 -0.71
CA THR A 401 -18.32 -11.07 0.73
C THR A 401 -19.75 -10.80 1.19
N TYR A 402 -20.07 -11.34 2.35
CA TYR A 402 -21.29 -11.07 3.09
C TYR A 402 -20.95 -10.59 4.48
N ILE A 403 -21.49 -9.43 4.86
CA ILE A 403 -21.35 -8.85 6.20
C ILE A 403 -22.74 -8.78 6.83
N GLN A 404 -22.86 -9.25 8.07
CA GLN A 404 -24.10 -9.16 8.84
C GLN A 404 -23.79 -8.74 10.29
N SER A 405 -24.40 -7.67 10.76
CA SER A 405 -24.52 -7.37 12.19
C SER A 405 -25.56 -8.29 12.79
N VAL A 406 -25.11 -9.39 13.42
CA VAL A 406 -25.98 -10.43 13.99
C VAL A 406 -26.67 -9.92 15.26
N ARG A 407 -25.93 -9.15 16.04
CA ARG A 407 -26.36 -8.43 17.25
C ARG A 407 -25.65 -7.06 17.29
N PRO A 408 -26.09 -6.10 18.11
CA PRO A 408 -25.38 -4.82 18.26
C PRO A 408 -23.90 -4.95 18.68
N TRP A 409 -23.53 -6.08 19.23
CA TRP A 409 -22.20 -6.35 19.78
C TRP A 409 -21.42 -7.45 19.01
N ILE A 410 -21.98 -8.02 17.93
CA ILE A 410 -21.29 -9.04 17.13
C ILE A 410 -21.68 -8.94 15.65
N SER A 411 -20.68 -8.96 14.79
CA SER A 411 -20.78 -8.98 13.35
C SER A 411 -20.16 -10.25 12.77
N LEU A 412 -20.75 -10.77 11.72
CA LEU A 412 -20.25 -11.88 10.90
C LEU A 412 -19.72 -11.31 9.60
N LEU A 413 -18.52 -11.70 9.21
CA LEU A 413 -17.99 -11.58 7.87
C LEU A 413 -17.82 -13.00 7.31
N ALA A 414 -18.31 -13.25 6.10
CA ALA A 414 -18.04 -14.48 5.36
C ALA A 414 -17.75 -14.13 3.91
N GLY A 415 -16.84 -14.85 3.28
CA GLY A 415 -16.51 -14.59 1.89
C GLY A 415 -15.71 -15.70 1.22
N VAL A 416 -15.43 -15.49 -0.05
CA VAL A 416 -14.56 -16.34 -0.85
C VAL A 416 -13.79 -15.49 -1.85
N ASP A 417 -12.47 -15.68 -1.89
CA ASP A 417 -11.60 -15.16 -2.94
C ASP A 417 -11.40 -16.23 -4.00
N LEU A 418 -11.42 -15.79 -5.25
CA LEU A 418 -11.18 -16.60 -6.43
C LEU A 418 -10.11 -15.93 -7.27
N ARG A 419 -9.07 -16.68 -7.66
CA ARG A 419 -8.02 -16.14 -8.51
C ARG A 419 -7.46 -17.20 -9.44
N ARG A 420 -7.15 -16.82 -10.66
CA ARG A 420 -6.43 -17.66 -11.62
C ARG A 420 -5.34 -16.84 -12.30
N ASP A 421 -4.11 -17.26 -12.08
CA ASP A 421 -2.91 -16.74 -12.75
C ASP A 421 -2.50 -17.70 -13.86
N ALA A 422 -2.21 -17.14 -15.02
CA ALA A 422 -1.80 -17.93 -16.19
C ALA A 422 -0.54 -17.33 -16.83
N PRO A 423 0.64 -17.42 -16.16
CA PRO A 423 1.91 -17.04 -16.78
C PRO A 423 2.24 -17.97 -17.96
N ARG A 424 2.70 -17.37 -19.05
CA ARG A 424 3.13 -18.03 -20.27
C ARG A 424 4.50 -17.49 -20.67
N ASN A 425 5.28 -18.32 -21.37
CA ASN A 425 6.65 -17.98 -21.75
C ASN A 425 7.47 -17.53 -20.54
N LEU A 426 7.30 -18.25 -19.45
CA LEU A 426 8.04 -18.03 -18.21
C LEU A 426 9.45 -18.60 -18.43
N ASN A 427 10.34 -17.76 -18.96
CA ASN A 427 11.64 -18.17 -19.47
C ASN A 427 12.78 -17.56 -18.65
N LEU A 428 13.82 -18.35 -18.50
CA LEU A 428 15.18 -17.89 -18.25
C LEU A 428 16.04 -18.29 -19.43
N ASP A 429 16.65 -17.31 -20.06
CA ASP A 429 17.60 -17.51 -21.16
C ASP A 429 18.97 -16.99 -20.74
N ARG A 430 20.05 -17.62 -21.21
CA ARG A 430 21.44 -17.19 -21.00
C ARG A 430 22.09 -16.83 -22.32
N LEU A 431 22.82 -15.72 -22.36
CA LEU A 431 23.55 -15.28 -23.54
C LEU A 431 24.80 -16.18 -23.75
N ASP A 432 24.89 -16.82 -24.90
CA ASP A 432 26.07 -17.62 -25.28
C ASP A 432 27.21 -16.75 -25.84
N ASP A 433 28.36 -17.38 -26.11
CA ASP A 433 29.56 -16.74 -26.69
C ASP A 433 29.31 -16.17 -28.11
N ASN A 434 28.29 -16.63 -28.79
CA ASN A 434 27.89 -16.15 -30.12
C ASN A 434 26.93 -14.94 -30.05
N GLY A 435 26.54 -14.51 -28.87
CA GLY A 435 25.58 -13.42 -28.66
C GLY A 435 24.12 -13.84 -28.86
N ILE A 436 23.81 -15.12 -28.73
CA ILE A 436 22.46 -15.68 -28.87
C ILE A 436 21.96 -16.12 -27.50
N PHE A 437 20.74 -15.73 -27.12
CA PHE A 437 20.11 -16.21 -25.91
C PHE A 437 19.67 -17.67 -26.08
N GLN A 438 20.17 -18.54 -25.21
CA GLN A 438 19.84 -19.96 -25.14
C GLN A 438 18.90 -20.21 -23.94
N PRO A 439 17.82 -20.96 -24.10
CA PRO A 439 16.88 -21.21 -23.02
C PRO A 439 17.52 -22.15 -21.96
N VAL A 440 17.45 -21.70 -20.70
CA VAL A 440 17.81 -22.48 -19.50
C VAL A 440 16.56 -23.13 -18.91
N THR A 441 15.50 -22.35 -18.76
CA THR A 441 14.17 -22.85 -18.35
C THR A 441 13.09 -22.23 -19.23
N SER A 442 12.01 -22.97 -19.50
CA SER A 442 10.84 -22.46 -20.21
C SER A 442 9.58 -23.17 -19.72
N ASN A 443 8.67 -22.43 -19.12
CA ASN A 443 7.47 -22.99 -18.50
C ASN A 443 6.20 -22.23 -18.86
N ASN A 444 5.08 -22.94 -18.89
CA ASN A 444 3.76 -22.36 -18.79
C ASN A 444 3.11 -22.83 -17.49
N LEU A 445 2.64 -21.89 -16.69
CA LEU A 445 1.97 -22.22 -15.43
C LEU A 445 0.49 -21.89 -15.48
N THR A 446 -0.28 -22.56 -14.64
CA THR A 446 -1.62 -22.14 -14.25
C THR A 446 -1.77 -22.36 -12.74
N LEU A 447 -2.00 -21.28 -12.00
CA LEU A 447 -2.29 -21.31 -10.58
C LEU A 447 -3.75 -20.89 -10.39
N SER A 448 -4.52 -21.71 -9.70
CA SER A 448 -5.92 -21.41 -9.40
C SER A 448 -6.15 -21.51 -7.90
N PHE A 449 -6.71 -20.45 -7.33
CA PHE A 449 -6.96 -20.28 -5.90
C PHE A 449 -8.45 -20.21 -5.65
N VAL A 450 -8.92 -20.96 -4.63
CA VAL A 450 -10.26 -20.87 -4.07
C VAL A 450 -10.11 -20.76 -2.55
N GLU A 451 -10.45 -19.62 -2.00
CA GLU A 451 -10.02 -19.22 -0.66
C GLU A 451 -11.22 -18.72 0.17
N PRO A 452 -12.12 -19.63 0.66
CA PRO A 452 -13.21 -19.23 1.54
C PRO A 452 -12.70 -18.81 2.92
N PHE A 453 -13.37 -17.81 3.50
CA PHE A 453 -13.07 -17.30 4.83
C PHE A 453 -14.31 -16.90 5.61
N VAL A 454 -14.19 -16.94 6.93
CA VAL A 454 -15.23 -16.49 7.86
C VAL A 454 -14.59 -15.87 9.10
N SER A 455 -15.16 -14.78 9.61
CA SER A 455 -14.76 -14.12 10.86
C SER A 455 -15.97 -13.67 11.66
N LEU A 456 -15.83 -13.70 12.97
CA LEU A 456 -16.71 -13.08 13.95
C LEU A 456 -15.95 -11.98 14.67
N ASP A 457 -16.40 -10.75 14.48
CA ASP A 457 -15.91 -9.56 15.18
C ASP A 457 -16.93 -9.12 16.23
N GLY A 458 -16.49 -8.85 17.47
CA GLY A 458 -17.43 -8.52 18.51
C GLY A 458 -16.84 -7.93 19.80
N THR A 459 -17.76 -7.42 20.64
CA THR A 459 -17.44 -6.87 21.97
C THR A 459 -18.09 -7.73 23.06
N ALA A 460 -17.28 -8.52 23.78
CA ALA A 460 -17.75 -9.33 24.91
C ALA A 460 -18.14 -8.46 26.13
N SER A 461 -17.57 -7.27 26.25
CA SER A 461 -17.92 -6.24 27.23
C SER A 461 -17.48 -4.87 26.75
N LYS A 462 -17.85 -3.81 27.45
CA LYS A 462 -17.39 -2.44 27.12
C LYS A 462 -15.86 -2.26 27.06
N TYR A 463 -15.10 -3.24 27.53
CA TYR A 463 -13.64 -3.19 27.57
C TYR A 463 -12.98 -4.33 26.80
N LEU A 464 -13.72 -5.32 26.35
CA LEU A 464 -13.17 -6.52 25.74
C LEU A 464 -13.73 -6.71 24.34
N HIS A 465 -12.87 -6.62 23.35
CA HIS A 465 -13.16 -6.86 21.96
C HIS A 465 -12.44 -8.12 21.48
N PHE A 466 -13.05 -8.84 20.54
CA PHE A 466 -12.46 -10.02 19.91
C PHE A 466 -12.76 -10.06 18.41
N ASP A 467 -11.81 -10.55 17.64
CA ASP A 467 -11.98 -11.00 16.27
C ASP A 467 -11.45 -12.43 16.17
N VAL A 468 -12.25 -13.33 15.64
CA VAL A 468 -11.87 -14.74 15.50
C VAL A 468 -12.37 -15.24 14.15
N GLY A 469 -11.47 -15.83 13.36
CA GLY A 469 -11.83 -16.33 12.06
C GLY A 469 -10.92 -17.44 11.56
N VAL A 470 -11.28 -17.94 10.40
CA VAL A 470 -10.51 -18.94 9.66
C VAL A 470 -10.61 -18.67 8.16
N ARG A 471 -9.50 -18.87 7.47
CA ARG A 471 -9.40 -18.87 6.02
C ARG A 471 -8.92 -20.25 5.58
N GLN A 472 -9.52 -20.80 4.54
CA GLN A 472 -9.10 -22.04 3.91
C GLN A 472 -8.48 -21.71 2.57
N GLU A 473 -7.33 -22.30 2.28
CA GLU A 473 -6.61 -22.15 1.02
C GLU A 473 -6.72 -23.46 0.23
N GLU A 474 -7.21 -23.39 -1.01
CA GLU A 474 -7.22 -24.49 -1.96
C GLU A 474 -6.54 -24.00 -3.23
N VAL A 475 -5.35 -24.55 -3.53
CA VAL A 475 -4.49 -24.05 -4.62
C VAL A 475 -4.14 -25.19 -5.56
N TRP A 476 -4.60 -25.09 -6.81
CA TRP A 476 -4.22 -25.98 -7.91
C TRP A 476 -3.09 -25.33 -8.70
N MET A 477 -2.00 -26.06 -8.87
CA MET A 477 -0.82 -25.63 -9.62
C MET A 477 -0.55 -26.62 -10.74
N ASP A 478 -0.59 -26.14 -11.98
CA ASP A 478 -0.23 -26.87 -13.20
C ASP A 478 1.01 -26.23 -13.79
N ASN A 479 2.11 -26.99 -13.83
CA ASN A 479 3.38 -26.61 -14.43
C ASN A 479 3.64 -27.45 -15.68
N GLN A 480 3.76 -26.80 -16.83
CA GLN A 480 4.18 -27.40 -18.08
C GLN A 480 5.60 -26.96 -18.39
N ASP A 481 6.58 -27.82 -18.14
CA ASP A 481 7.96 -27.61 -18.57
C ASP A 481 8.07 -27.87 -20.08
N ILE A 482 8.39 -26.84 -20.85
CA ILE A 482 8.46 -26.92 -22.33
C ILE A 482 9.73 -27.55 -22.79
N LEU A 483 10.84 -27.36 -22.08
CA LEU A 483 12.14 -27.95 -22.43
C LEU A 483 12.22 -29.41 -22.01
N ASN A 484 11.68 -29.74 -20.84
CA ASN A 484 11.73 -31.07 -20.25
C ASN A 484 10.32 -31.49 -19.79
N PRO A 485 9.43 -31.96 -20.71
CA PRO A 485 8.04 -32.26 -20.39
C PRO A 485 7.84 -33.28 -19.25
N GLN A 486 8.85 -34.10 -18.96
CA GLN A 486 8.89 -35.04 -17.84
C GLN A 486 8.94 -34.35 -16.44
N ASN A 487 9.32 -33.08 -16.38
CA ASN A 487 9.31 -32.26 -15.16
C ASN A 487 7.99 -31.53 -14.96
N SER A 488 7.05 -31.70 -15.90
CA SER A 488 5.71 -31.14 -15.77
C SER A 488 4.97 -31.75 -14.58
N SER A 489 4.22 -30.95 -13.85
CA SER A 489 3.50 -31.38 -12.64
C SER A 489 2.11 -30.76 -12.56
N ASN A 490 1.22 -31.49 -11.88
CA ASN A 490 -0.10 -30.98 -11.51
C ASN A 490 -0.34 -31.34 -10.05
N THR A 491 -0.55 -30.35 -9.21
CA THR A 491 -0.62 -30.55 -7.76
C THR A 491 -1.74 -29.72 -7.15
N LEU A 492 -2.43 -30.30 -6.18
CA LEU A 492 -3.36 -29.61 -5.29
C LEU A 492 -2.74 -29.49 -3.91
N ALA A 493 -2.73 -28.29 -3.37
CA ALA A 493 -2.33 -28.02 -1.99
C ALA A 493 -3.47 -27.35 -1.23
N SER A 494 -3.59 -27.69 0.06
CA SER A 494 -4.67 -27.23 0.92
C SER A 494 -4.11 -26.84 2.29
N LEU A 495 -4.58 -25.72 2.85
CA LEU A 495 -4.13 -25.20 4.13
C LEU A 495 -5.24 -24.43 4.84
N SER A 496 -5.39 -24.66 6.15
CA SER A 496 -6.34 -23.90 6.99
C SER A 496 -5.57 -22.90 7.86
N LEU A 497 -6.01 -21.64 7.86
CA LEU A 497 -5.34 -20.51 8.51
C LEU A 497 -6.25 -19.90 9.59
N PRO A 498 -6.22 -20.41 10.83
CA PRO A 498 -6.93 -19.79 11.94
C PRO A 498 -6.29 -18.45 12.33
N LYS A 499 -7.15 -17.49 12.73
CA LYS A 499 -6.76 -16.14 13.13
C LYS A 499 -7.61 -15.71 14.33
N ALA A 500 -6.99 -15.05 15.32
CA ALA A 500 -7.69 -14.56 16.49
C ALA A 500 -6.98 -13.33 17.07
N THR A 501 -7.77 -12.33 17.43
CA THR A 501 -7.31 -11.15 18.17
C THR A 501 -8.22 -10.92 19.38
N LEU A 502 -7.63 -10.71 20.53
CA LEU A 502 -8.31 -10.33 21.77
C LEU A 502 -7.76 -9.01 22.26
N SER A 503 -8.63 -8.03 22.46
CA SER A 503 -8.23 -6.66 22.77
C SER A 503 -8.91 -6.15 24.04
N PHE A 504 -8.12 -5.63 24.96
CA PHE A 504 -8.58 -4.86 26.08
C PHE A 504 -8.55 -3.36 25.72
N LEU A 505 -9.73 -2.74 25.64
CA LEU A 505 -9.94 -1.36 25.22
C LEU A 505 -10.50 -0.54 26.37
N PRO A 506 -9.66 0.03 27.21
CA PRO A 506 -10.11 0.92 28.31
C PRO A 506 -10.61 2.24 27.72
N SER A 507 -11.27 3.05 28.54
CA SER A 507 -11.61 4.43 28.15
C SER A 507 -10.37 5.20 27.70
N GLU A 508 -10.45 5.92 26.60
CA GLU A 508 -9.34 6.72 26.03
C GLU A 508 -8.75 7.72 27.05
N GLN A 509 -9.60 8.31 27.86
CA GLN A 509 -9.20 9.21 28.95
C GLN A 509 -8.74 8.47 30.21
N GLY A 510 -8.84 7.12 30.22
CA GLY A 510 -8.47 6.28 31.33
C GLY A 510 -6.95 6.16 31.53
N TYR A 511 -6.54 5.67 32.69
CA TYR A 511 -5.13 5.44 33.03
C TYR A 511 -4.52 4.25 32.24
N TRP A 512 -5.31 3.22 31.91
CA TRP A 512 -4.86 1.97 31.33
C TRP A 512 -4.58 2.10 29.83
N PRO A 513 -3.55 1.45 29.30
CA PRO A 513 -3.32 1.34 27.85
C PRO A 513 -4.31 0.36 27.21
N THR A 514 -4.50 0.50 25.91
CA THR A 514 -5.05 -0.57 25.07
C THR A 514 -4.03 -1.70 24.96
N VAL A 515 -4.47 -2.94 25.15
CA VAL A 515 -3.62 -4.12 25.02
C VAL A 515 -4.32 -5.10 24.08
N ALA A 516 -3.63 -5.51 23.03
CA ALA A 516 -4.12 -6.51 22.09
C ALA A 516 -3.16 -7.69 22.02
N PHE A 517 -3.72 -8.87 22.05
CA PHE A 517 -3.01 -10.12 21.77
C PHE A 517 -3.59 -10.74 20.52
N SER A 518 -2.74 -11.03 19.55
CA SER A 518 -3.13 -11.63 18.28
C SER A 518 -2.36 -12.94 18.04
N TYR A 519 -3.07 -13.90 17.48
CA TYR A 519 -2.53 -15.13 16.91
C TYR A 519 -3.05 -15.27 15.48
N GLY A 520 -2.19 -15.66 14.56
CA GLY A 520 -2.62 -15.92 13.20
C GLY A 520 -1.66 -16.79 12.43
N GLU A 521 -2.22 -17.48 11.45
CA GLU A 521 -1.50 -18.27 10.47
C GLU A 521 -1.62 -17.62 9.10
N ALA A 522 -0.53 -17.69 8.35
CA ALA A 522 -0.41 -17.19 6.98
C ALA A 522 0.48 -18.15 6.18
N PHE A 523 0.70 -17.88 4.92
CA PHE A 523 1.56 -18.68 4.08
C PHE A 523 2.12 -17.85 2.93
N HIS A 524 3.11 -18.39 2.25
CA HIS A 524 3.43 -18.03 0.88
C HIS A 524 3.37 -19.26 -0.02
N THR A 525 3.00 -19.04 -1.28
CA THR A 525 3.12 -20.07 -2.31
C THR A 525 4.58 -20.24 -2.67
N GLU A 526 5.02 -21.49 -2.75
CA GLU A 526 6.31 -21.84 -3.36
C GLU A 526 6.21 -21.81 -4.88
N ASP A 527 7.35 -21.69 -5.55
CA ASP A 527 7.39 -21.75 -7.00
C ASP A 527 7.19 -23.19 -7.48
N PRO A 528 6.14 -23.49 -8.26
CA PRO A 528 5.87 -24.85 -8.71
C PRO A 528 6.90 -25.41 -9.69
N ARG A 529 7.86 -24.60 -10.15
CA ARG A 529 9.01 -25.05 -10.96
C ARG A 529 10.12 -25.66 -10.09
N ILE A 530 10.09 -25.43 -8.77
CA ILE A 530 11.07 -25.99 -7.84
C ILE A 530 10.91 -27.51 -7.79
N GLY A 531 11.86 -28.15 -8.33
CA GLY A 531 12.38 -29.48 -8.20
C GLY A 531 11.49 -30.66 -7.94
N THR A 532 11.55 -31.52 -8.87
CA THR A 532 11.16 -32.94 -8.80
C THR A 532 12.32 -33.85 -8.34
N GLY A 533 13.39 -33.26 -7.76
CA GLY A 533 14.66 -33.98 -7.57
C GLY A 533 14.81 -34.86 -6.32
N SER A 534 14.09 -34.62 -5.22
CA SER A 534 14.29 -35.42 -3.99
C SER A 534 13.23 -35.32 -2.90
N GLY A 535 12.01 -34.99 -3.25
CA GLY A 535 10.87 -34.92 -2.32
C GLY A 535 9.70 -34.18 -2.97
N GLN A 536 8.49 -34.42 -2.51
CA GLN A 536 7.36 -33.56 -2.93
C GLN A 536 7.60 -32.15 -2.39
N PRO A 537 7.69 -31.11 -3.24
CA PRO A 537 7.84 -29.76 -2.73
C PRO A 537 6.62 -29.37 -1.89
N THR A 538 6.85 -28.70 -0.78
CA THR A 538 5.76 -28.07 -0.02
C THR A 538 5.32 -26.85 -0.82
N LEU A 539 4.24 -26.96 -1.57
CA LEU A 539 3.77 -25.84 -2.46
C LEU A 539 3.21 -24.65 -1.69
N LEU A 540 2.83 -24.83 -0.43
CA LEU A 540 2.39 -23.79 0.48
C LEU A 540 3.26 -23.84 1.73
N ALA A 541 4.04 -22.81 1.96
CA ALA A 541 4.91 -22.69 3.14
C ALA A 541 4.15 -21.98 4.28
N PRO A 542 3.62 -22.71 5.27
CA PRO A 542 2.87 -22.12 6.36
C PRO A 542 3.79 -21.37 7.33
N SER A 543 3.22 -20.29 7.89
CA SER A 543 3.84 -19.49 8.93
C SER A 543 2.82 -19.17 10.01
N TYR A 544 3.25 -19.02 11.25
CA TYR A 544 2.38 -18.62 12.34
C TYR A 544 3.02 -17.51 13.18
N ALA A 545 2.19 -16.56 13.59
CA ALA A 545 2.62 -15.39 14.30
C ALA A 545 1.85 -15.19 15.61
N TYR A 546 2.56 -14.69 16.62
CA TYR A 546 1.99 -14.15 17.85
C TYR A 546 2.38 -12.69 17.98
N GLN A 547 1.44 -11.84 18.37
CA GLN A 547 1.72 -10.43 18.58
C GLN A 547 1.07 -9.95 19.88
N LEU A 548 1.83 -9.20 20.67
CA LEU A 548 1.32 -8.38 21.76
C LEU A 548 1.55 -6.92 21.39
N ARG A 549 0.47 -6.14 21.33
CA ARG A 549 0.53 -4.71 21.10
C ARG A 549 -0.01 -3.96 22.30
N ILE A 550 0.71 -2.95 22.75
CA ILE A 550 0.33 -2.04 23.81
C ILE A 550 0.32 -0.62 23.22
N SER A 551 -0.82 0.06 23.30
CA SER A 551 -1.00 1.40 22.74
C SER A 551 -1.57 2.34 23.79
N LYS A 552 -1.03 3.56 23.87
CA LYS A 552 -1.53 4.59 24.76
C LYS A 552 -1.46 5.96 24.11
N VAL A 553 -2.54 6.70 24.20
CA VAL A 553 -2.55 8.13 23.89
C VAL A 553 -2.31 8.90 25.18
N ILE A 554 -1.24 9.70 25.21
CA ILE A 554 -0.88 10.57 26.33
C ILE A 554 -0.92 12.01 25.82
N LYS A 555 -1.95 12.76 26.20
CA LYS A 555 -2.26 14.08 25.65
C LYS A 555 -2.46 13.99 24.11
N GLN A 556 -1.52 14.50 23.32
CA GLN A 556 -1.56 14.48 21.86
C GLN A 556 -0.50 13.53 21.28
N THR A 557 0.06 12.66 22.08
CA THR A 557 1.11 11.74 21.67
C THR A 557 0.59 10.32 21.79
N GLN A 558 0.60 9.59 20.69
CA GLN A 558 0.34 8.15 20.67
C GLN A 558 1.68 7.42 20.79
N VAL A 559 1.73 6.46 21.69
CA VAL A 559 2.90 5.57 21.88
C VAL A 559 2.43 4.14 21.69
N ASN A 560 3.13 3.39 20.87
CA ASN A 560 2.85 1.98 20.61
C ASN A 560 4.11 1.16 20.93
N LEU A 561 3.91 0.02 21.57
CA LEU A 561 4.90 -1.05 21.71
C LEU A 561 4.33 -2.30 21.06
N THR A 562 5.08 -2.90 20.16
CA THR A 562 4.74 -4.18 19.51
C THR A 562 5.82 -5.19 19.81
N LEU A 563 5.42 -6.35 20.34
CA LEU A 563 6.25 -7.53 20.49
C LEU A 563 5.67 -8.62 19.57
N ARG A 564 6.48 -9.10 18.66
CA ARG A 564 6.03 -10.09 17.67
C ARG A 564 7.00 -11.26 17.61
N ARG A 565 6.44 -12.45 17.38
CA ARG A 565 7.16 -13.67 17.08
C ARG A 565 6.52 -14.34 15.89
N THR A 566 7.27 -14.52 14.81
CA THR A 566 6.85 -15.26 13.61
C THR A 566 7.72 -16.50 13.46
N SER A 567 7.11 -17.63 13.16
CA SER A 567 7.80 -18.86 12.84
C SER A 567 7.40 -19.29 11.44
N ASN A 568 8.36 -19.39 10.56
CA ASN A 568 8.21 -19.76 9.17
C ASN A 568 8.66 -21.20 8.98
N SER A 569 7.89 -21.98 8.23
CA SER A 569 8.28 -23.34 7.86
C SER A 569 9.43 -23.34 6.84
N GLN A 570 9.47 -22.32 6.00
CA GLN A 570 10.53 -22.03 5.03
C GLN A 570 10.67 -20.51 4.87
N GLU A 571 11.90 -20.05 4.63
CA GLU A 571 12.19 -18.67 4.27
C GLU A 571 12.49 -18.56 2.78
N LEU A 572 11.93 -17.55 2.15
CA LEU A 572 12.27 -17.14 0.80
C LEU A 572 13.47 -16.21 0.85
N ALA A 573 14.59 -16.64 0.36
CA ALA A 573 15.76 -15.82 0.56
C ALA A 573 16.52 -15.44 -0.70
N LYS A 574 16.45 -16.20 -1.79
CA LYS A 574 17.25 -15.90 -2.98
C LYS A 574 16.66 -16.55 -4.24
N ILE A 575 16.78 -15.85 -5.36
CA ILE A 575 16.60 -16.46 -6.68
C ILE A 575 17.96 -16.93 -7.19
N ASP A 576 18.03 -18.19 -7.54
CA ASP A 576 19.20 -18.75 -8.22
C ASP A 576 19.29 -18.12 -9.63
N PRO A 577 20.34 -17.33 -9.91
CA PRO A 577 20.49 -16.70 -11.21
C PRO A 577 20.74 -17.70 -12.35
N ASP A 578 21.15 -18.93 -12.04
CA ASP A 578 21.41 -19.95 -13.03
C ASP A 578 20.14 -20.68 -13.48
N THR A 579 19.23 -20.92 -12.55
CA THR A 579 17.99 -21.66 -12.82
C THR A 579 16.77 -20.74 -12.88
N GLY A 580 16.86 -19.51 -12.35
CA GLY A 580 15.75 -18.60 -12.16
C GLY A 580 14.73 -19.10 -11.15
N LEU A 581 15.09 -20.13 -10.38
CA LEU A 581 14.24 -20.72 -9.36
C LEU A 581 14.61 -20.17 -8.00
N GLN A 582 13.62 -20.16 -7.12
CA GLN A 582 13.79 -19.76 -5.73
C GLN A 582 14.59 -20.80 -4.96
N ILE A 583 15.55 -20.34 -4.15
CA ILE A 583 16.26 -21.15 -3.15
C ILE A 583 15.72 -20.82 -1.78
N ASP A 584 15.21 -21.83 -1.07
CA ASP A 584 14.72 -21.70 0.29
C ASP A 584 15.82 -21.86 1.31
N PHE A 585 15.79 -21.05 2.39
CA PHE A 585 16.74 -21.13 3.48
C PHE A 585 16.25 -21.97 4.68
N GLY A 586 15.24 -22.80 4.49
CA GLY A 586 14.71 -23.62 5.57
C GLY A 586 13.89 -22.86 6.61
N PRO A 587 13.51 -23.53 7.72
CA PRO A 587 12.62 -22.95 8.71
C PRO A 587 13.31 -21.88 9.56
N SER A 588 12.58 -20.80 9.86
CA SER A 588 13.11 -19.68 10.64
C SER A 588 12.23 -19.27 11.81
N LEU A 589 12.85 -18.51 12.71
CA LEU A 589 12.19 -17.86 13.83
C LEU A 589 12.58 -16.39 13.87
N ASN A 590 11.61 -15.49 13.68
CA ASN A 590 11.78 -14.06 13.79
C ASN A 590 11.15 -13.53 15.11
N ARG A 591 11.87 -12.70 15.85
CA ARG A 591 11.40 -11.99 17.04
C ARG A 591 11.62 -10.50 16.86
N VAL A 592 10.56 -9.73 16.93
CA VAL A 592 10.59 -8.28 16.72
C VAL A 592 10.11 -7.55 17.96
N VAL A 593 10.85 -6.50 18.32
CA VAL A 593 10.43 -5.47 19.26
C VAL A 593 10.38 -4.15 18.50
N ALA A 594 9.21 -3.52 18.45
CA ALA A 594 9.05 -2.24 17.77
C ALA A 594 8.36 -1.23 18.71
N VAL A 595 8.86 0.00 18.68
CA VAL A 595 8.28 1.14 19.40
C VAL A 595 8.01 2.24 18.40
N SER A 596 6.82 2.83 18.43
CA SER A 596 6.53 4.03 17.65
C SER A 596 5.92 5.11 18.51
N LEU A 597 6.22 6.35 18.15
CA LEU A 597 5.69 7.56 18.75
C LEU A 597 5.17 8.46 17.64
N GLN A 598 3.91 8.87 17.74
CA GLN A 598 3.31 9.84 16.85
C GLN A 598 2.76 11.01 17.65
N ARG A 599 3.10 12.20 17.25
CA ARG A 599 2.55 13.43 17.83
C ARG A 599 2.21 14.43 16.74
N ASN A 600 1.04 14.99 16.88
CA ASN A 600 0.53 15.99 15.96
C ASN A 600 0.47 17.36 16.66
N PHE A 601 0.84 18.38 15.91
CA PHE A 601 0.84 19.79 16.33
C PHE A 601 -0.17 20.57 15.48
N THR A 602 -0.41 21.80 15.81
CA THR A 602 -1.34 22.66 15.09
C THR A 602 -0.98 22.82 13.60
N HIS A 603 0.32 22.78 13.27
CA HIS A 603 0.81 23.03 11.92
C HIS A 603 1.72 21.93 11.38
N GLY A 604 1.88 20.82 12.11
CA GLY A 604 2.78 19.77 11.71
C GLY A 604 2.61 18.48 12.48
N ALA A 605 3.45 17.51 12.18
CA ALA A 605 3.46 16.20 12.83
C ALA A 605 4.88 15.68 12.99
N ILE A 606 5.06 14.82 13.98
CA ILE A 606 6.28 14.02 14.16
C ILE A 606 5.86 12.57 14.34
N TYR A 607 6.50 11.68 13.60
CA TYR A 607 6.44 10.24 13.77
C TYR A 607 7.86 9.72 13.96
N ILE A 608 8.08 8.86 14.94
CA ILE A 608 9.37 8.21 15.19
C ILE A 608 9.09 6.74 15.43
N SER A 609 9.84 5.88 14.77
CA SER A 609 9.80 4.44 15.01
C SER A 609 11.20 3.86 15.19
N TYR A 610 11.27 2.84 15.99
CA TYR A 610 12.43 2.00 16.21
C TYR A 610 11.98 0.55 16.20
N ALA A 611 12.63 -0.27 15.43
CA ALA A 611 12.40 -1.70 15.44
C ALA A 611 13.72 -2.47 15.52
N GLN A 612 13.73 -3.51 16.33
CA GLN A 612 14.82 -4.46 16.45
C GLN A 612 14.29 -5.86 16.25
N ALA A 613 15.00 -6.64 15.45
CA ALA A 613 14.66 -8.02 15.12
C ALA A 613 15.83 -8.98 15.38
N ASP A 614 15.49 -10.22 15.72
CA ASP A 614 16.37 -11.36 15.77
C ASP A 614 15.74 -12.51 14.95
N ALA A 615 16.12 -12.59 13.69
CA ALA A 615 15.68 -13.62 12.76
C ALA A 615 16.78 -14.67 12.61
N ARG A 616 16.44 -15.94 12.83
CA ARG A 616 17.39 -17.05 12.79
C ARG A 616 16.80 -18.27 12.12
N ASP A 617 17.60 -18.92 11.31
CA ASP A 617 17.37 -20.29 10.89
C ASP A 617 17.32 -21.19 12.13
N THR A 618 16.27 -22.00 12.25
CA THR A 618 16.06 -22.83 13.47
C THR A 618 16.87 -24.11 13.49
N GLN A 619 17.43 -24.55 12.36
CA GLN A 619 18.27 -25.74 12.25
C GLN A 619 19.73 -25.41 12.52
N THR A 620 20.21 -24.31 11.96
CA THR A 620 21.62 -23.92 12.07
C THR A 620 21.88 -22.92 13.18
N GLY A 621 20.85 -22.18 13.64
CA GLY A 621 20.97 -21.07 14.58
C GLY A 621 21.63 -19.82 13.96
N GLN A 622 21.96 -19.83 12.67
CA GLN A 622 22.56 -18.70 11.98
C GLN A 622 21.52 -17.59 11.74
N PRO A 623 21.95 -16.33 11.65
CA PRO A 623 21.05 -15.26 11.23
C PRO A 623 20.48 -15.52 9.83
N VAL A 624 19.22 -15.21 9.63
CA VAL A 624 18.59 -15.20 8.30
C VAL A 624 19.30 -14.13 7.45
N PRO A 625 19.86 -14.49 6.29
CA PRO A 625 20.53 -13.54 5.40
C PRO A 625 19.57 -12.45 4.91
N GLU A 626 20.10 -11.27 4.68
CA GLU A 626 19.42 -10.07 4.14
C GLU A 626 18.30 -9.48 5.03
N ALA A 627 17.94 -10.14 6.13
CA ALA A 627 16.93 -9.66 7.07
C ALA A 627 17.41 -8.43 7.88
N PRO A 628 16.75 -7.28 7.81
CA PRO A 628 17.12 -6.10 8.59
C PRO A 628 16.99 -6.36 10.10
N ARG A 629 18.05 -6.11 10.86
CA ARG A 629 18.05 -6.34 12.31
C ARG A 629 17.63 -5.12 13.12
N MET A 630 17.81 -3.94 12.57
CA MET A 630 17.48 -2.70 13.24
C MET A 630 17.14 -1.64 12.21
N ILE A 631 15.99 -1.02 12.41
CA ILE A 631 15.49 0.08 11.59
C ILE A 631 15.14 1.23 12.53
N TRP A 632 15.64 2.42 12.22
CA TRP A 632 15.19 3.69 12.78
C TRP A 632 14.52 4.50 11.69
N ASP A 633 13.39 5.10 12.02
CA ASP A 633 12.70 6.01 11.14
C ASP A 633 12.14 7.19 11.91
N ALA A 634 12.25 8.41 11.34
CA ALA A 634 11.71 9.62 11.93
C ALA A 634 11.19 10.54 10.82
N VAL A 635 9.90 10.79 10.83
CA VAL A 635 9.23 11.71 9.90
C VAL A 635 8.82 12.97 10.66
N ALA A 636 9.04 14.14 10.05
CA ALA A 636 8.59 15.41 10.59
C ALA A 636 8.03 16.31 9.48
N SER A 637 6.98 17.05 9.81
CA SER A 637 6.44 18.09 8.95
C SER A 637 6.08 19.34 9.75
N GLU A 638 6.27 20.52 9.16
CA GLU A 638 5.83 21.82 9.66
C GLU A 638 5.32 22.66 8.48
N ASN A 639 4.08 23.10 8.55
CA ASN A 639 3.38 23.78 7.46
C ASN A 639 3.28 25.31 7.63
N ASN A 640 3.79 25.87 8.73
CA ASN A 640 3.67 27.29 9.02
C ASN A 640 4.99 27.92 9.51
N LEU A 641 6.03 27.78 8.73
CA LEU A 641 7.31 28.46 8.96
C LEU A 641 7.30 29.90 8.43
N PRO A 642 8.23 30.75 8.86
CA PRO A 642 8.41 32.09 8.29
C PRO A 642 8.46 32.05 6.77
N LEU A 643 7.99 33.14 6.10
CA LEU A 643 7.85 33.23 4.65
C LEU A 643 6.84 32.24 4.04
N HIS A 644 5.90 31.73 4.84
CA HIS A 644 4.93 30.69 4.46
C HIS A 644 5.57 29.41 3.91
N LEU A 645 6.75 29.06 4.43
CA LEU A 645 7.41 27.82 4.06
C LEU A 645 6.74 26.62 4.74
N GLN A 646 6.69 25.52 4.02
CA GLN A 646 6.34 24.19 4.51
C GLN A 646 7.57 23.31 4.36
N VAL A 647 7.91 22.59 5.42
CA VAL A 647 9.04 21.64 5.41
C VAL A 647 8.54 20.28 5.80
N ARG A 648 9.00 19.29 5.09
CA ARG A 648 8.67 17.88 5.30
C ARG A 648 9.95 17.08 5.15
N GLY A 649 10.13 16.08 5.99
CA GLY A 649 11.32 15.26 5.92
C GLY A 649 11.19 13.95 6.66
N GLU A 650 12.01 13.00 6.25
CA GLU A 650 12.16 11.68 6.84
C GLU A 650 13.64 11.36 6.97
N PHE A 651 14.01 10.81 8.09
CA PHE A 651 15.31 10.19 8.35
C PHE A 651 15.09 8.69 8.50
N GLU A 652 15.80 7.90 7.73
CA GLU A 652 15.79 6.44 7.81
C GLU A 652 17.21 5.92 8.00
N PHE A 653 17.36 4.98 8.92
CA PHE A 653 18.61 4.26 9.16
C PHE A 653 18.35 2.77 9.27
N VAL A 654 19.01 1.99 8.41
CA VAL A 654 19.02 0.53 8.45
C VAL A 654 20.43 0.08 8.83
N ARG A 655 20.53 -0.67 9.95
CA ARG A 655 21.81 -1.26 10.35
C ARG A 655 22.27 -2.29 9.32
N ALA A 656 23.58 -2.43 9.17
CA ALA A 656 24.19 -3.47 8.36
C ALA A 656 23.53 -4.84 8.59
N LYS A 657 23.05 -5.43 7.50
CA LYS A 657 22.34 -6.72 7.49
C LYS A 657 23.34 -7.89 7.50
N PRO A 658 23.00 -9.03 8.12
CA PRO A 658 23.71 -10.27 7.85
C PRO A 658 23.49 -10.65 6.39
N LEU A 659 24.50 -11.17 5.74
CA LEU A 659 24.45 -11.69 4.37
C LEU A 659 24.85 -13.17 4.39
N GLY A 660 24.80 -13.83 3.25
CA GLY A 660 25.22 -15.22 3.10
C GLY A 660 26.68 -15.43 3.54
N ASN A 661 27.05 -16.68 3.89
CA ASN A 661 28.42 -17.13 4.18
C ASN A 661 29.16 -16.33 5.28
N GLY A 662 28.39 -15.74 6.23
CA GLY A 662 28.95 -14.97 7.34
C GLY A 662 29.37 -13.54 7.01
N PHE A 663 29.10 -13.07 5.81
CA PHE A 663 29.30 -11.68 5.44
C PHE A 663 28.31 -10.76 6.15
N VAL A 664 28.68 -9.49 6.28
CA VAL A 664 27.84 -8.43 6.83
C VAL A 664 27.91 -7.25 5.87
N GLY A 665 26.76 -6.78 5.44
CA GLY A 665 26.64 -5.63 4.56
C GLY A 665 27.09 -4.32 5.21
N VAL A 666 26.86 -3.21 4.55
CA VAL A 666 27.09 -1.86 5.11
C VAL A 666 25.76 -1.22 5.53
N PRO A 667 25.76 -0.34 6.54
CA PRO A 667 24.54 0.33 6.93
C PRO A 667 24.03 1.28 5.83
N VAL A 668 22.72 1.49 5.81
CA VAL A 668 22.06 2.44 4.91
C VAL A 668 21.52 3.60 5.73
N THR A 669 21.73 4.81 5.24
CA THR A 669 21.17 6.04 5.82
C THR A 669 20.57 6.87 4.72
N GLU A 670 19.31 7.27 4.86
CA GLU A 670 18.64 8.18 3.95
C GLU A 670 18.01 9.34 4.74
N VAL A 671 18.12 10.56 4.19
CA VAL A 671 17.37 11.74 4.61
C VAL A 671 16.64 12.25 3.38
N ARG A 672 15.33 12.13 3.39
CA ARG A 672 14.46 12.55 2.29
C ARG A 672 13.60 13.71 2.74
N GLY A 673 13.24 14.61 1.84
CA GLY A 673 12.31 15.65 2.20
C GLY A 673 12.04 16.67 1.11
N ALA A 674 11.20 17.64 1.48
CA ALA A 674 10.83 18.74 0.63
C ALA A 674 10.72 20.05 1.43
N ILE A 675 11.12 21.14 0.79
CA ILE A 675 10.84 22.50 1.25
C ILE A 675 9.94 23.12 0.21
N LEU A 676 8.71 23.47 0.58
CA LEU A 676 7.68 23.97 -0.31
C LEU A 676 7.28 25.39 0.08
N ARG A 677 6.93 26.20 -0.91
CA ARG A 677 6.35 27.53 -0.72
C ARG A 677 5.04 27.64 -1.49
N PRO A 678 3.89 27.64 -0.80
CA PRO A 678 2.62 27.97 -1.41
C PRO A 678 2.59 29.41 -1.90
N LEU A 679 2.02 29.62 -3.07
CA LEU A 679 1.84 30.90 -3.76
C LEU A 679 0.39 31.00 -4.27
N LEU A 680 -0.04 32.21 -4.66
CA LEU A 680 -1.36 32.45 -5.26
C LEU A 680 -2.50 31.84 -4.42
N GLU A 681 -2.54 32.15 -3.12
CA GLU A 681 -3.54 31.63 -2.19
C GLU A 681 -3.58 30.08 -2.17
N SER A 682 -2.41 29.44 -2.21
CA SER A 682 -2.20 27.99 -2.27
C SER A 682 -2.68 27.30 -3.55
N ARG A 683 -2.94 28.05 -4.63
CA ARG A 683 -3.20 27.45 -5.94
C ARG A 683 -1.92 26.99 -6.66
N MET A 684 -0.79 27.50 -6.24
CA MET A 684 0.51 27.13 -6.79
C MET A 684 1.48 26.85 -5.64
N SER A 685 2.33 25.88 -5.81
CA SER A 685 3.49 25.69 -4.93
C SER A 685 4.74 25.50 -5.75
N ILE A 686 5.84 26.04 -5.23
CA ILE A 686 7.19 25.76 -5.72
C ILE A 686 7.98 25.15 -4.59
N GLY A 687 8.92 24.28 -4.90
CA GLY A 687 9.71 23.63 -3.87
C GLY A 687 10.98 23.01 -4.37
N ALA A 688 11.77 22.54 -3.42
CA ALA A 688 12.93 21.70 -3.63
C ALA A 688 12.74 20.40 -2.86
N ASN A 689 12.89 19.28 -3.55
CA ASN A 689 12.94 17.96 -2.95
C ASN A 689 14.39 17.53 -2.87
N PHE A 690 14.74 16.79 -1.83
CA PHE A 690 16.10 16.31 -1.64
C PHE A 690 16.12 14.87 -1.13
N LEU A 691 17.11 14.12 -1.57
CA LEU A 691 17.54 12.85 -0.99
C LEU A 691 19.03 13.00 -0.67
N ILE A 692 19.40 12.75 0.57
CA ILE A 692 20.79 12.60 1.02
C ILE A 692 20.92 11.16 1.48
N ALA A 693 21.73 10.38 0.79
CA ALA A 693 21.84 8.96 1.03
C ALA A 693 23.28 8.48 1.14
N SER A 694 23.48 7.44 1.91
CA SER A 694 24.75 6.77 2.11
C SER A 694 24.52 5.26 2.26
N GLY A 695 25.37 4.45 1.64
CA GLY A 695 25.27 3.00 1.63
C GLY A 695 24.89 2.47 0.26
N TYR A 696 24.36 1.24 0.27
CA TYR A 696 23.99 0.49 -0.92
C TYR A 696 22.62 -0.16 -0.72
N THR A 697 21.80 -0.17 -1.76
CA THR A 697 20.53 -0.92 -1.79
C THR A 697 20.75 -2.31 -2.38
N GLY A 698 19.86 -3.27 -2.09
CA GLY A 698 19.92 -4.64 -2.64
C GLY A 698 21.21 -5.40 -2.31
N GLN A 699 21.72 -5.26 -1.09
CA GLN A 699 22.98 -5.87 -0.70
C GLN A 699 22.83 -7.39 -0.52
N THR A 700 23.65 -8.16 -1.24
CA THR A 700 23.74 -9.62 -1.14
C THR A 700 25.20 -10.07 -1.35
N THR A 701 25.47 -11.38 -1.39
CA THR A 701 26.77 -11.94 -1.73
C THR A 701 26.72 -12.67 -3.07
N GLU A 702 27.70 -12.39 -3.92
CA GLU A 702 27.85 -13.03 -5.24
C GLU A 702 29.29 -13.42 -5.52
N THR A 703 29.47 -14.45 -6.34
CA THR A 703 30.77 -14.85 -6.85
C THR A 703 30.98 -14.17 -8.21
N ILE A 704 31.87 -13.19 -8.24
CA ILE A 704 32.10 -12.38 -9.45
C ILE A 704 33.51 -12.65 -10.00
N PRO A 705 33.67 -13.02 -11.28
CA PRO A 705 34.94 -13.06 -11.94
C PRO A 705 35.49 -11.66 -12.17
N LEU A 706 36.48 -11.23 -11.42
CA LEU A 706 37.05 -9.87 -11.47
C LEU A 706 37.80 -9.54 -12.75
N GLN A 707 38.31 -10.57 -13.46
CA GLN A 707 38.97 -10.44 -14.76
C GLN A 707 38.85 -11.75 -15.54
N PRO A 708 38.88 -11.73 -16.87
CA PRO A 708 38.96 -12.98 -17.67
C PRO A 708 40.14 -13.80 -17.24
N GLY A 709 39.89 -15.02 -16.74
CA GLY A 709 40.92 -15.94 -16.24
C GLY A 709 41.36 -15.76 -14.78
N ALA A 710 40.78 -14.85 -14.02
CA ALA A 710 40.96 -14.74 -12.58
C ALA A 710 40.08 -15.76 -11.84
N CYS A 711 40.50 -16.19 -10.66
CA CYS A 711 39.65 -17.00 -9.78
C CYS A 711 38.46 -16.17 -9.34
N PRO A 712 37.23 -16.74 -9.35
CA PRO A 712 36.06 -16.06 -8.82
C PRO A 712 36.29 -15.73 -7.33
N ILE A 713 35.88 -14.53 -6.93
CA ILE A 713 35.93 -14.08 -5.54
C ILE A 713 34.51 -13.83 -5.09
N GLU A 714 34.11 -14.46 -4.01
CA GLU A 714 32.89 -14.14 -3.32
C GLU A 714 33.01 -12.74 -2.68
N CYS A 715 32.10 -11.85 -2.98
CA CYS A 715 32.14 -10.48 -2.50
C CYS A 715 30.71 -9.97 -2.18
N ILE A 716 30.65 -8.93 -1.36
CA ILE A 716 29.41 -8.20 -1.13
C ILE A 716 29.13 -7.34 -2.35
N VAL A 717 27.94 -7.46 -2.89
CA VAL A 717 27.44 -6.67 -4.02
C VAL A 717 26.27 -5.78 -3.57
N GLY A 718 25.97 -4.74 -4.33
CA GLY A 718 24.85 -3.85 -4.09
C GLY A 718 24.84 -2.71 -5.08
N VAL A 719 23.82 -1.86 -5.03
CA VAL A 719 23.71 -0.65 -5.86
C VAL A 719 23.98 0.59 -4.99
N PRO A 720 24.96 1.43 -5.35
CA PRO A 720 25.29 2.60 -4.55
C PRO A 720 24.13 3.61 -4.53
N LEU A 721 23.78 4.08 -3.35
CA LEU A 721 22.82 5.16 -3.19
C LEU A 721 23.49 6.51 -3.46
N LYS A 722 22.84 7.38 -4.21
CA LYS A 722 23.34 8.71 -4.55
C LYS A 722 22.40 9.80 -4.04
N SER A 723 23.01 10.88 -3.55
CA SER A 723 22.26 12.06 -3.11
C SER A 723 21.89 12.94 -4.30
N TYR A 724 20.70 13.55 -4.24
CA TYR A 724 20.25 14.49 -5.27
C TYR A 724 19.31 15.56 -4.71
N VAL A 725 19.09 16.61 -5.50
CA VAL A 725 18.11 17.66 -5.26
C VAL A 725 17.34 17.89 -6.56
N SER A 726 16.01 17.93 -6.45
CA SER A 726 15.14 18.27 -7.57
C SER A 726 14.25 19.47 -7.22
N LEU A 727 13.79 20.19 -8.24
CA LEU A 727 12.83 21.27 -8.08
C LEU A 727 11.42 20.75 -8.40
N SER A 728 10.44 21.25 -7.69
CA SER A 728 9.04 20.92 -7.93
C SER A 728 8.20 22.19 -8.12
N TRP A 729 7.24 22.07 -9.01
CA TRP A 729 6.21 23.08 -9.27
C TRP A 729 4.87 22.36 -9.37
N THR A 730 3.87 22.83 -8.61
CA THR A 730 2.52 22.29 -8.65
C THR A 730 1.51 23.42 -8.82
N TYR A 731 0.53 23.21 -9.68
CA TYR A 731 -0.59 24.13 -9.89
C TYR A 731 -1.93 23.41 -9.73
N TYR A 732 -2.83 23.99 -8.91
CA TYR A 732 -4.19 23.52 -8.69
C TYR A 732 -5.19 24.44 -9.42
N PHE A 733 -6.01 23.89 -10.33
CA PHE A 733 -6.87 24.68 -11.23
C PHE A 733 -8.10 25.29 -10.57
N LYS A 734 -8.67 24.64 -9.55
CA LYS A 734 -9.84 25.15 -8.82
C LYS A 734 -9.70 24.85 -7.33
N LYS A 735 -10.10 25.82 -6.53
CA LYS A 735 -10.44 25.63 -5.12
C LYS A 735 -11.94 25.50 -4.95
#